data_081d7ac83fec005e30055011585c5807
#
_entry.id   081d7ac83fec005e30055011585c5807
#
_cell.length_a   1.000
_cell.length_b   1.000
_cell.length_c   1.000
_cell.angle_alpha   90.00
_cell.angle_beta   90.00
_cell.angle_gamma   90.00
#
_symmetry.space_group_name_H-M   'P 1'
#
loop_
_entity.id
_entity.type
_entity.pdbx_description
1 polymer ?
#
loop_
_entity_poly.entity_id
_entity_poly.type
_entity_poly.pdbx_seq_one_letter_code
_entity_poly.pdbx_strand_id
1 'polypeptide(L)'
;MEDEKQLTNMDAVPEETESDVKAPDEMSPDVTAPEETPSETKASEETVSEEPLSAEDEPEKKTFGRKPWKTYPYSKKYKKFWGIYWLVTMVLTLCFSKAIIGGNAEADAGIPAPGGVGFLILAIAAVLISAFVSVCLLRPTKEYEANGKLKKYQMKPYHLLIALAADIYCFWILEYVNNPDLMQMKFRYVLMNIAGIFIMTMIMLFWLNSLRRAMSAILIIWTSFAIAFYLVFTFRSEPLQAIDFFSLWTATTVVGNYSTPLTRGLALAIVFCLDLLGIFLNMRHYVLVKKGVIKKILLRAGVAVFMVAMVPFYLKVNWNGAAGIVTDLFAPYKTYKEVGTTVGFACVAKYMRLTPPDGYTVSGTKQIAEEAAEDERKNDITDVKPVNIICIMNESWGDYEYGGDFTTNEPIMPYYNSLKENTIKGHNMVCIIGGGTAKTEYEFLTGNSVKRFPAMVPYVSYFTHDQYSLVSTLKSQGYQAIAVHPYKASNWNRPTAYRLLGFDQFLSEDDFDTSKATYYHSHISDQSNYEFLIDKVKNKKNKDDPLFLFDITMQNHGGYSADDVDSYITVDGLDQTSISQDDLNVVERYLTLENLSDKALEYLIEYFKNYDEPTIICMWGDHYPTMPDDFYRYIAGDSVNNLPLDKKQKFYSTPFFIWANYDIPEAENVVTSTNYLSTMLLELTGLDMTHYNYYLKDLQAEIPALNHFGYLGKDGEYHTWASGDATTLNEEWQYECLQYNELAEQRKRLNWFFSLDSK
;
A
#
# COMPACT_ATOMS: atom_id res chain seq x y z
N MET A 1 -1.76 8.04 46.50
CA MET A 1 -2.14 9.31 47.16
C MET A 1 -0.88 9.92 47.67
N GLU A 2 -0.57 11.13 47.24
CA GLU A 2 0.69 11.84 47.39
C GLU A 2 1.81 11.34 46.47
N ASP A 3 1.88 11.93 45.28
CA ASP A 3 2.99 12.64 44.66
C ASP A 3 2.65 13.00 43.19
N GLU A 4 1.68 13.90 43.05
CA GLU A 4 1.46 14.69 41.82
C GLU A 4 1.51 16.15 42.24
N LYS A 5 2.69 16.78 42.12
CA LYS A 5 2.84 18.24 41.98
C LYS A 5 4.30 18.62 41.99
N GLN A 6 4.86 18.78 40.78
CA GLN A 6 5.93 19.75 40.53
C GLN A 6 6.37 19.60 39.07
N LEU A 7 5.94 20.54 38.27
CA LEU A 7 6.66 21.06 37.10
C LEU A 7 5.69 21.89 36.24
N THR A 8 5.28 23.01 36.82
CA THR A 8 4.85 24.21 36.07
C THR A 8 5.74 25.33 36.52
N ASN A 9 6.46 25.91 35.59
CA ASN A 9 6.99 27.25 35.47
C ASN A 9 8.43 27.24 34.92
N MET A 10 8.57 27.57 33.68
CA MET A 10 9.68 28.44 33.25
C MET A 10 9.15 29.35 32.12
N ASP A 11 9.18 30.60 32.45
CA ASP A 11 8.69 31.76 31.72
C ASP A 11 9.56 32.17 30.53
N ALA A 12 8.88 32.70 29.53
CA ALA A 12 9.19 33.93 28.77
C ALA A 12 10.67 34.31 28.47
N VAL A 13 11.00 34.38 27.20
CA VAL A 13 12.10 35.17 26.64
C VAL A 13 11.52 36.17 25.64
N PRO A 14 12.03 37.44 25.62
CA PRO A 14 11.31 38.62 25.11
C PRO A 14 11.52 38.83 23.58
N GLU A 15 10.55 39.59 23.04
CA GLU A 15 10.57 40.26 21.74
C GLU A 15 11.80 41.19 21.59
N GLU A 16 12.52 41.05 20.47
CA GLU A 16 13.37 42.13 19.97
C GLU A 16 12.91 42.58 18.57
N THR A 17 12.78 43.84 18.50
CA THR A 17 12.35 44.85 17.56
C THR A 17 12.84 44.70 16.13
N GLU A 18 11.94 45.08 15.22
CA GLU A 18 12.17 45.48 13.81
C GLU A 18 13.32 46.46 13.62
N SER A 19 14.09 46.28 12.57
CA SER A 19 14.81 47.35 11.91
C SER A 19 14.77 47.25 10.39
N ASP A 20 14.22 48.29 9.78
CA ASP A 20 14.11 48.61 8.38
C ASP A 20 15.45 48.43 7.59
N VAL A 21 15.36 47.77 6.44
CA VAL A 21 16.30 48.02 5.32
C VAL A 21 15.52 48.07 4.00
N LYS A 22 15.69 49.21 3.34
CA LYS A 22 15.13 49.61 2.04
C LYS A 22 15.56 48.72 0.89
N ALA A 23 14.64 48.54 -0.06
CA ALA A 23 14.89 48.09 -1.42
C ALA A 23 15.71 49.13 -2.24
N PRO A 24 16.43 48.72 -3.26
CA PRO A 24 16.74 49.57 -4.43
C PRO A 24 16.06 49.10 -5.72
N ASP A 25 15.80 50.11 -6.53
CA ASP A 25 15.04 50.25 -7.74
C ASP A 25 15.41 49.33 -8.92
N GLU A 26 14.41 49.14 -9.73
CA GLU A 26 14.22 48.90 -11.15
C GLU A 26 15.46 48.96 -12.10
N MET A 27 15.49 47.95 -12.99
CA MET A 27 15.91 48.21 -14.40
C MET A 27 15.21 47.15 -15.32
N SER A 28 14.34 47.68 -16.18
CA SER A 28 13.89 47.01 -17.41
C SER A 28 14.98 47.09 -18.51
N PRO A 29 14.93 46.19 -19.49
CA PRO A 29 14.97 46.69 -20.87
C PRO A 29 13.88 46.10 -21.77
N ASP A 30 13.32 47.03 -22.55
CA ASP A 30 12.57 46.89 -23.78
C ASP A 30 13.09 45.82 -24.75
N VAL A 31 12.15 45.06 -25.34
CA VAL A 31 12.26 44.60 -26.73
C VAL A 31 10.88 44.66 -27.40
N THR A 32 10.84 45.48 -28.41
CA THR A 32 9.77 45.85 -29.35
C THR A 32 9.13 44.71 -30.09
N ALA A 33 7.81 44.82 -30.24
CA ALA A 33 6.96 44.09 -31.20
C ALA A 33 6.93 44.86 -32.55
N PRO A 34 6.72 44.21 -33.67
CA PRO A 34 6.28 44.89 -34.91
C PRO A 34 4.77 44.82 -35.05
N GLU A 35 4.23 46.03 -35.33
CA GLU A 35 2.84 46.26 -35.81
C GLU A 35 2.62 45.67 -37.19
N GLU A 36 1.42 45.13 -37.41
CA GLU A 36 0.80 45.09 -38.75
C GLU A 36 -0.58 45.71 -38.69
N THR A 37 -0.74 46.70 -39.57
CA THR A 37 -1.90 47.56 -39.77
C THR A 37 -3.01 46.89 -40.63
N PRO A 38 -4.28 47.32 -40.50
CA PRO A 38 -5.39 46.72 -41.17
C PRO A 38 -5.66 47.35 -42.56
N SER A 39 -6.08 46.56 -43.53
CA SER A 39 -6.57 47.03 -44.83
C SER A 39 -8.06 47.17 -44.81
N GLU A 40 -8.52 48.39 -45.03
CA GLU A 40 -9.89 48.77 -45.39
C GLU A 40 -10.26 48.24 -46.77
N THR A 41 -11.48 47.76 -46.95
CA THR A 41 -12.14 47.73 -48.23
C THR A 41 -13.58 48.24 -48.09
N LYS A 42 -13.85 49.25 -48.91
CA LYS A 42 -15.04 50.10 -48.98
C LYS A 42 -16.30 49.39 -49.40
N ALA A 43 -17.38 49.89 -48.81
CA ALA A 43 -18.76 49.70 -49.23
C ALA A 43 -19.04 50.37 -50.59
N SER A 44 -19.94 49.78 -51.35
CA SER A 44 -20.69 50.48 -52.42
C SER A 44 -22.17 50.35 -52.08
N GLU A 45 -22.79 51.52 -51.87
CA GLU A 45 -24.19 51.70 -51.78
C GLU A 45 -24.81 51.56 -53.19
N GLU A 46 -25.87 50.81 -53.30
CA GLU A 46 -26.90 51.03 -54.41
C GLU A 46 -28.26 51.18 -53.75
N THR A 47 -28.80 52.35 -53.89
CA THR A 47 -30.17 52.75 -53.62
C THR A 47 -31.08 52.24 -54.71
N VAL A 48 -32.15 51.53 -54.43
CA VAL A 48 -33.31 51.36 -55.28
C VAL A 48 -34.59 51.52 -54.44
N SER A 49 -35.45 52.36 -55.01
CA SER A 49 -36.69 52.96 -54.60
C SER A 49 -37.77 52.00 -54.07
N GLU A 50 -38.57 52.57 -53.17
CA GLU A 50 -39.87 52.05 -52.68
C GLU A 50 -40.95 52.00 -53.77
N GLU A 51 -41.63 50.87 -53.78
CA GLU A 51 -43.09 50.84 -54.17
C GLU A 51 -43.82 49.86 -53.25
N PRO A 52 -45.07 50.16 -52.85
CA PRO A 52 -45.77 49.37 -51.82
C PRO A 52 -46.61 48.24 -52.48
N LEU A 53 -46.37 47.01 -52.02
CA LEU A 53 -47.23 45.87 -52.36
C LEU A 53 -47.90 45.28 -51.14
N SER A 54 -49.21 45.34 -51.22
CA SER A 54 -50.32 44.71 -50.50
C SER A 54 -49.98 43.62 -49.45
N ALA A 55 -50.68 43.78 -48.36
CA ALA A 55 -50.89 42.75 -47.33
C ALA A 55 -51.43 41.45 -47.93
N GLU A 56 -50.64 40.37 -47.91
CA GLU A 56 -51.09 38.97 -47.75
C GLU A 56 -49.90 38.08 -47.55
N ASP A 57 -50.04 37.14 -46.53
CA ASP A 57 -49.12 36.08 -46.21
C ASP A 57 -47.86 36.44 -45.36
N GLU A 58 -48.08 36.78 -44.05
CA GLU A 58 -47.11 36.40 -43.03
C GLU A 58 -46.99 34.88 -43.04
N PRO A 59 -45.75 34.28 -43.22
CA PRO A 59 -45.57 32.88 -43.01
C PRO A 59 -45.86 32.63 -41.54
N GLU A 60 -46.85 31.79 -41.25
CA GLU A 60 -47.10 31.22 -39.90
C GLU A 60 -45.75 30.87 -39.25
N LYS A 61 -45.32 31.67 -38.29
CA LYS A 61 -44.38 31.22 -37.30
C LYS A 61 -44.99 29.95 -36.74
N LYS A 62 -44.52 28.81 -37.19
CA LYS A 62 -44.74 27.53 -36.58
C LYS A 62 -44.25 27.69 -35.11
N THR A 63 -45.12 28.19 -34.28
CA THR A 63 -45.03 28.05 -32.86
C THR A 63 -45.07 26.55 -32.64
N PHE A 64 -43.88 25.95 -32.54
CA PHE A 64 -43.75 24.62 -31.97
C PHE A 64 -44.49 24.68 -30.64
N GLY A 65 -45.74 24.23 -30.66
CA GLY A 65 -46.62 24.15 -29.53
C GLY A 65 -45.93 23.29 -28.47
N ARG A 66 -45.14 23.94 -27.63
CA ARG A 66 -44.46 23.27 -26.50
C ARG A 66 -45.55 22.73 -25.60
N LYS A 67 -45.75 21.42 -25.66
CA LYS A 67 -46.66 20.69 -24.79
C LYS A 67 -46.51 21.23 -23.36
N PRO A 68 -47.61 21.46 -22.64
CA PRO A 68 -47.56 21.94 -21.27
C PRO A 68 -46.57 21.11 -20.46
N TRP A 69 -45.72 21.77 -19.64
CA TRP A 69 -44.68 21.12 -18.82
C TRP A 69 -45.21 19.90 -18.03
N LYS A 70 -46.50 19.86 -17.66
CA LYS A 70 -47.16 18.74 -16.98
C LYS A 70 -47.16 17.42 -17.77
N THR A 71 -46.99 17.44 -19.09
CA THR A 71 -47.02 16.21 -19.90
C THR A 71 -45.65 15.56 -20.03
N TYR A 72 -44.55 16.23 -19.75
CA TYR A 72 -43.18 15.69 -19.85
C TYR A 72 -42.93 14.47 -18.97
N PRO A 73 -43.32 14.47 -17.68
CA PRO A 73 -43.07 13.31 -16.78
C PRO A 73 -43.78 12.03 -17.21
N TYR A 74 -44.86 12.16 -17.99
CA TYR A 74 -45.73 11.06 -18.44
C TYR A 74 -45.45 10.59 -19.88
N SER A 75 -44.40 11.10 -20.54
CA SER A 75 -44.10 10.68 -21.91
C SER A 75 -43.77 9.19 -21.96
N LYS A 76 -44.27 8.47 -23.01
CA LYS A 76 -44.06 7.03 -23.21
C LYS A 76 -42.56 6.65 -23.15
N LYS A 77 -41.68 7.54 -23.72
CA LYS A 77 -40.22 7.35 -23.73
C LYS A 77 -39.64 7.24 -22.31
N TYR A 78 -40.06 8.11 -21.40
CA TYR A 78 -39.56 8.12 -20.03
C TYR A 78 -40.12 6.95 -19.17
N LYS A 79 -41.39 6.58 -19.41
CA LYS A 79 -41.95 5.38 -18.75
C LYS A 79 -41.18 4.13 -19.15
N LYS A 80 -40.86 3.98 -20.45
CA LYS A 80 -40.08 2.87 -20.97
C LYS A 80 -38.66 2.84 -20.34
N PHE A 81 -37.97 3.99 -20.27
CA PHE A 81 -36.63 4.08 -19.67
C PHE A 81 -36.62 3.60 -18.19
N TRP A 82 -37.53 4.12 -17.38
CA TRP A 82 -37.57 3.74 -15.96
C TRP A 82 -38.10 2.33 -15.75
N GLY A 83 -38.98 1.83 -16.61
CA GLY A 83 -39.37 0.44 -16.62
C GLY A 83 -38.21 -0.50 -16.90
N ILE A 84 -37.37 -0.18 -17.89
CA ILE A 84 -36.14 -0.93 -18.19
C ILE A 84 -35.14 -0.83 -17.03
N TYR A 85 -34.91 0.37 -16.47
CA TYR A 85 -34.01 0.55 -15.34
C TYR A 85 -34.35 -0.39 -14.17
N TRP A 86 -35.60 -0.39 -13.73
CA TRP A 86 -36.03 -1.22 -12.60
C TRP A 86 -36.08 -2.72 -12.93
N LEU A 87 -36.37 -3.05 -14.18
CA LEU A 87 -36.27 -4.44 -14.66
C LEU A 87 -34.80 -4.92 -14.60
N VAL A 88 -33.85 -4.13 -15.08
CA VAL A 88 -32.43 -4.47 -15.02
C VAL A 88 -31.96 -4.61 -13.57
N THR A 89 -32.35 -3.69 -12.67
CA THR A 89 -32.02 -3.78 -11.25
C THR A 89 -32.57 -5.09 -10.64
N MET A 90 -33.79 -5.45 -10.97
CA MET A 90 -34.39 -6.72 -10.48
C MET A 90 -33.68 -7.94 -11.05
N VAL A 91 -33.35 -7.95 -12.34
CA VAL A 91 -32.62 -9.05 -12.99
C VAL A 91 -31.24 -9.21 -12.34
N LEU A 92 -30.51 -8.12 -12.10
CA LEU A 92 -29.22 -8.16 -11.40
C LEU A 92 -29.36 -8.73 -9.98
N THR A 93 -30.40 -8.33 -9.23
CA THR A 93 -30.67 -8.87 -7.89
C THR A 93 -30.87 -10.38 -7.94
N LEU A 94 -31.60 -10.89 -8.93
CA LEU A 94 -31.80 -12.32 -9.14
C LEU A 94 -30.52 -13.04 -9.61
N CYS A 95 -29.72 -12.42 -10.47
CA CYS A 95 -28.41 -12.96 -10.86
C CYS A 95 -27.45 -13.08 -9.66
N PHE A 96 -27.53 -12.15 -8.71
CA PHE A 96 -26.73 -12.17 -7.49
C PHE A 96 -27.31 -13.05 -6.38
N SER A 97 -28.39 -13.77 -6.63
CA SER A 97 -29.10 -14.56 -5.59
C SER A 97 -28.19 -15.59 -4.90
N LYS A 98 -27.31 -16.27 -5.65
CA LYS A 98 -26.34 -17.22 -5.09
C LYS A 98 -25.43 -16.54 -4.06
N ALA A 99 -24.81 -15.42 -4.39
CA ALA A 99 -23.95 -14.66 -3.50
C ALA A 99 -24.71 -14.10 -2.29
N ILE A 100 -25.92 -13.56 -2.50
CA ILE A 100 -26.74 -12.99 -1.42
C ILE A 100 -27.15 -14.09 -0.43
N ILE A 101 -27.48 -15.29 -0.89
CA ILE A 101 -27.90 -16.42 -0.05
C ILE A 101 -26.67 -17.06 0.62
N GLY A 102 -25.59 -17.32 -0.13
CA GLY A 102 -24.41 -18.04 0.33
C GLY A 102 -23.55 -17.27 1.34
N GLY A 103 -23.53 -15.95 1.30
CA GLY A 103 -22.73 -15.16 2.25
C GLY A 103 -21.33 -14.84 1.73
N ASN A 104 -20.37 -14.66 2.64
CA ASN A 104 -19.03 -14.19 2.29
C ASN A 104 -18.05 -15.34 2.00
N ALA A 105 -18.18 -16.48 2.66
CA ALA A 105 -17.26 -17.62 2.52
C ALA A 105 -17.85 -18.77 1.69
N GLU A 106 -19.16 -18.89 1.62
CA GLU A 106 -19.85 -20.07 1.09
C GLU A 106 -20.54 -19.83 -0.27
N ALA A 107 -20.46 -18.60 -0.79
CA ALA A 107 -21.15 -18.21 -2.04
C ALA A 107 -20.77 -19.08 -3.24
N ASP A 108 -19.49 -19.46 -3.36
CA ASP A 108 -18.99 -20.29 -4.46
C ASP A 108 -19.33 -21.77 -4.28
N ALA A 109 -19.39 -22.25 -3.03
CA ALA A 109 -19.82 -23.61 -2.72
C ALA A 109 -21.34 -23.81 -2.90
N GLY A 110 -22.13 -22.73 -3.02
CA GLY A 110 -23.58 -22.79 -3.14
C GLY A 110 -24.31 -23.18 -1.84
N ILE A 111 -23.63 -23.15 -0.71
CA ILE A 111 -24.17 -23.49 0.60
C ILE A 111 -24.92 -22.27 1.16
N PRO A 112 -26.19 -22.39 1.56
CA PRO A 112 -26.96 -21.30 2.15
C PRO A 112 -26.41 -20.93 3.54
N ALA A 113 -25.94 -19.67 3.72
CA ALA A 113 -25.62 -19.17 5.04
C ALA A 113 -26.88 -18.90 5.90
N PRO A 114 -26.78 -18.92 7.23
CA PRO A 114 -27.90 -18.60 8.10
C PRO A 114 -28.56 -17.25 7.74
N GLY A 115 -29.86 -17.24 7.52
CA GLY A 115 -30.62 -16.04 7.13
C GLY A 115 -30.43 -15.58 5.68
N GLY A 116 -29.65 -16.28 4.84
CA GLY A 116 -29.35 -15.89 3.46
C GLY A 116 -30.59 -15.65 2.59
N VAL A 117 -31.58 -16.51 2.66
CA VAL A 117 -32.86 -16.34 1.95
C VAL A 117 -33.58 -15.06 2.39
N GLY A 118 -33.54 -14.74 3.69
CA GLY A 118 -34.08 -13.48 4.22
C GLY A 118 -33.47 -12.25 3.61
N PHE A 119 -32.13 -12.22 3.41
CA PHE A 119 -31.43 -11.13 2.73
C PHE A 119 -31.86 -10.99 1.26
N LEU A 120 -32.08 -12.10 0.55
CA LEU A 120 -32.59 -12.04 -0.82
C LEU A 120 -34.02 -11.48 -0.88
N ILE A 121 -34.90 -11.91 0.03
CA ILE A 121 -36.26 -11.39 0.13
C ILE A 121 -36.22 -9.86 0.42
N LEU A 122 -35.37 -9.42 1.35
CA LEU A 122 -35.20 -8.00 1.65
C LEU A 122 -34.68 -7.22 0.45
N ALA A 123 -33.70 -7.74 -0.29
CA ALA A 123 -33.18 -7.09 -1.49
C ALA A 123 -34.26 -6.94 -2.57
N ILE A 124 -35.05 -8.00 -2.84
CA ILE A 124 -36.17 -7.94 -3.80
C ILE A 124 -37.23 -6.92 -3.32
N ALA A 125 -37.60 -6.95 -2.05
CA ALA A 125 -38.55 -5.99 -1.48
C ALA A 125 -38.02 -4.53 -1.59
N ALA A 126 -36.73 -4.30 -1.34
CA ALA A 126 -36.10 -2.99 -1.50
C ALA A 126 -36.20 -2.49 -2.93
N VAL A 127 -35.90 -3.31 -3.94
CA VAL A 127 -36.04 -2.96 -5.38
C VAL A 127 -37.49 -2.59 -5.70
N LEU A 128 -38.47 -3.37 -5.25
CA LEU A 128 -39.89 -3.12 -5.51
C LEU A 128 -40.36 -1.80 -4.84
N ILE A 129 -39.99 -1.59 -3.58
CA ILE A 129 -40.33 -0.38 -2.83
C ILE A 129 -39.66 0.84 -3.48
N SER A 130 -38.37 0.74 -3.81
CA SER A 130 -37.62 1.82 -4.46
C SER A 130 -38.20 2.17 -5.84
N ALA A 131 -38.60 1.17 -6.61
CA ALA A 131 -39.29 1.35 -7.88
C ALA A 131 -40.61 2.11 -7.68
N PHE A 132 -41.43 1.66 -6.74
CA PHE A 132 -42.71 2.31 -6.42
C PHE A 132 -42.49 3.76 -5.94
N VAL A 133 -41.60 3.98 -4.98
CA VAL A 133 -41.29 5.33 -4.46
C VAL A 133 -40.79 6.23 -5.57
N SER A 134 -39.85 5.77 -6.39
CA SER A 134 -39.23 6.62 -7.43
C SER A 134 -40.22 6.95 -8.56
N VAL A 135 -40.96 5.96 -9.05
CA VAL A 135 -41.83 6.12 -10.22
C VAL A 135 -43.21 6.65 -9.87
N CYS A 136 -43.82 6.16 -8.77
CA CYS A 136 -45.17 6.51 -8.40
C CYS A 136 -45.27 7.72 -7.47
N LEU A 137 -44.31 7.90 -6.53
CA LEU A 137 -44.35 9.00 -5.56
C LEU A 137 -43.50 10.20 -5.98
N LEU A 138 -42.22 10.01 -6.26
CA LEU A 138 -41.29 11.12 -6.50
C LEU A 138 -41.39 11.68 -7.91
N ARG A 139 -41.44 10.84 -8.91
CA ARG A 139 -41.43 11.28 -10.32
C ARG A 139 -42.62 12.16 -10.68
N PRO A 140 -43.88 11.94 -10.28
CA PRO A 140 -44.99 12.82 -10.57
C PRO A 140 -44.81 14.24 -9.98
N THR A 141 -43.97 14.39 -8.94
CA THR A 141 -43.69 15.71 -8.33
C THR A 141 -42.69 16.55 -9.11
N LYS A 142 -42.03 16.00 -10.15
CA LYS A 142 -41.11 16.76 -11.00
C LYS A 142 -41.87 17.70 -11.92
N GLU A 143 -41.45 18.94 -11.91
CA GLU A 143 -41.97 19.99 -12.79
C GLU A 143 -40.91 20.44 -13.77
N TYR A 144 -41.34 20.84 -14.97
CA TYR A 144 -40.48 21.34 -16.03
C TYR A 144 -40.87 22.78 -16.38
N GLU A 145 -39.89 23.59 -16.74
CA GLU A 145 -40.08 24.93 -17.27
C GLU A 145 -40.59 24.82 -18.75
N ALA A 146 -41.12 25.91 -19.30
CA ALA A 146 -41.62 25.97 -20.68
C ALA A 146 -40.53 25.55 -21.71
N ASN A 147 -39.26 25.78 -21.40
CA ASN A 147 -38.12 25.39 -22.22
C ASN A 147 -37.76 23.91 -22.13
N GLY A 148 -38.52 23.09 -21.43
CA GLY A 148 -38.28 21.67 -21.21
C GLY A 148 -37.20 21.34 -20.15
N LYS A 149 -36.57 22.35 -19.52
CA LYS A 149 -35.61 22.12 -18.43
C LYS A 149 -36.33 21.82 -17.13
N LEU A 150 -35.71 21.00 -16.28
CA LEU A 150 -36.25 20.65 -14.99
C LEU A 150 -36.34 21.90 -14.06
N LYS A 151 -37.53 22.18 -13.51
CA LYS A 151 -37.79 23.34 -12.65
C LYS A 151 -36.91 23.24 -11.40
N LYS A 152 -36.26 24.35 -11.04
CA LYS A 152 -35.38 24.46 -9.87
C LYS A 152 -36.16 24.95 -8.65
N TYR A 153 -36.02 24.23 -7.54
CA TYR A 153 -36.58 24.59 -6.25
C TYR A 153 -35.48 25.09 -5.32
N GLN A 154 -35.76 26.11 -4.51
CA GLN A 154 -34.84 26.56 -3.48
C GLN A 154 -34.70 25.48 -2.42
N MET A 155 -33.46 25.09 -2.13
CA MET A 155 -33.15 24.21 -1.03
C MET A 155 -33.42 24.93 0.30
N LYS A 156 -33.99 24.20 1.25
CA LYS A 156 -34.19 24.65 2.65
C LYS A 156 -33.30 23.78 3.56
N PRO A 157 -32.91 24.25 4.75
CA PRO A 157 -32.01 23.51 5.65
C PRO A 157 -32.44 22.09 5.95
N TYR A 158 -33.73 21.85 6.14
CA TYR A 158 -34.23 20.48 6.43
C TYR A 158 -33.96 19.46 5.31
N HIS A 159 -33.69 19.90 4.07
CA HIS A 159 -33.29 18.97 3.01
C HIS A 159 -31.88 18.36 3.25
N LEU A 160 -31.09 18.95 4.17
CA LEU A 160 -29.81 18.37 4.59
C LEU A 160 -30.01 17.07 5.38
N LEU A 161 -31.15 16.87 6.04
CA LEU A 161 -31.48 15.61 6.69
C LEU A 161 -31.58 14.44 5.70
N ILE A 162 -32.02 14.72 4.45
CA ILE A 162 -32.05 13.72 3.40
C ILE A 162 -30.62 13.37 2.95
N ALA A 163 -29.75 14.38 2.87
CA ALA A 163 -28.32 14.14 2.58
C ALA A 163 -27.68 13.33 3.69
N LEU A 164 -27.88 13.71 4.95
CA LEU A 164 -27.34 12.96 6.10
C LEU A 164 -27.84 11.51 6.16
N ALA A 165 -29.11 11.26 5.84
CA ALA A 165 -29.64 9.89 5.79
C ALA A 165 -28.96 9.07 4.66
N ALA A 166 -28.67 9.71 3.52
CA ALA A 166 -27.92 9.06 2.44
C ALA A 166 -26.45 8.79 2.84
N ASP A 167 -25.83 9.69 3.60
CA ASP A 167 -24.45 9.55 4.06
C ASP A 167 -24.32 8.45 5.15
N ILE A 168 -25.28 8.32 6.04
CA ILE A 168 -25.39 7.21 6.99
C ILE A 168 -25.48 5.88 6.24
N TYR A 169 -26.25 5.86 5.16
CA TYR A 169 -26.34 4.67 4.31
C TYR A 169 -25.02 4.37 3.58
N CYS A 170 -24.35 5.39 3.02
CA CYS A 170 -23.02 5.21 2.39
C CYS A 170 -21.99 4.69 3.41
N PHE A 171 -21.99 5.19 4.64
CA PHE A 171 -21.17 4.68 5.73
C PHE A 171 -21.46 3.20 5.99
N TRP A 172 -22.74 2.85 6.15
CA TRP A 172 -23.11 1.48 6.46
C TRP A 172 -22.70 0.50 5.34
N ILE A 173 -22.90 0.84 4.08
CA ILE A 173 -22.47 0.01 2.93
C ILE A 173 -20.93 -0.15 2.91
N LEU A 174 -20.20 0.94 3.10
CA LEU A 174 -18.74 0.93 3.08
C LEU A 174 -18.19 -0.02 4.15
N GLU A 175 -18.68 0.09 5.38
CA GLU A 175 -18.22 -0.74 6.49
C GLU A 175 -18.72 -2.17 6.42
N TYR A 176 -19.97 -2.38 6.00
CA TYR A 176 -20.53 -3.75 5.87
C TYR A 176 -19.77 -4.60 4.84
N VAL A 177 -19.25 -3.99 3.78
CA VAL A 177 -18.44 -4.69 2.78
C VAL A 177 -17.01 -4.97 3.28
N ASN A 178 -16.42 -4.06 4.07
CA ASN A 178 -14.97 -4.02 4.29
C ASN A 178 -14.54 -4.21 5.74
N ASN A 179 -15.42 -4.08 6.72
CA ASN A 179 -15.07 -4.12 8.13
C ASN A 179 -15.82 -5.24 8.88
N PRO A 180 -15.19 -6.38 9.15
CA PRO A 180 -15.81 -7.47 9.91
C PRO A 180 -16.16 -7.05 11.34
N ASP A 181 -15.46 -6.06 11.91
CA ASP A 181 -15.63 -5.60 13.29
C ASP A 181 -16.55 -4.38 13.40
N LEU A 182 -17.35 -4.08 12.37
CA LEU A 182 -18.29 -2.95 12.34
C LEU A 182 -19.12 -2.81 13.63
N MET A 183 -19.60 -3.91 14.17
CA MET A 183 -20.45 -3.91 15.36
C MET A 183 -19.69 -3.62 16.66
N GLN A 184 -18.34 -3.73 16.64
CA GLN A 184 -17.46 -3.45 17.77
C GLN A 184 -16.92 -2.02 17.73
N MET A 185 -17.11 -1.30 16.62
CA MET A 185 -16.60 0.06 16.42
C MET A 185 -17.16 1.03 17.46
N LYS A 186 -16.28 1.79 18.12
CA LYS A 186 -16.69 2.83 19.09
C LYS A 186 -17.58 3.87 18.43
N PHE A 187 -18.69 4.23 19.06
CA PHE A 187 -19.70 5.15 18.49
C PHE A 187 -19.13 6.50 18.04
N ARG A 188 -18.10 7.01 18.71
CA ARG A 188 -17.39 8.23 18.29
C ARG A 188 -16.79 8.12 16.89
N TYR A 189 -16.25 6.96 16.54
CA TYR A 189 -15.66 6.71 15.22
C TYR A 189 -16.74 6.55 14.13
N VAL A 190 -17.87 5.95 14.48
CA VAL A 190 -19.06 5.93 13.60
C VAL A 190 -19.46 7.36 13.22
N LEU A 191 -19.57 8.26 14.21
CA LEU A 191 -19.90 9.68 13.96
C LEU A 191 -18.85 10.39 13.12
N MET A 192 -17.55 10.11 13.35
CA MET A 192 -16.45 10.71 12.58
C MET A 192 -16.49 10.27 11.11
N ASN A 193 -16.74 9.00 10.83
CA ASN A 193 -16.88 8.50 9.46
C ASN A 193 -18.07 9.16 8.75
N ILE A 194 -19.24 9.18 9.38
CA ILE A 194 -20.44 9.84 8.83
C ILE A 194 -20.19 11.33 8.61
N ALA A 195 -19.51 12.01 9.52
CA ALA A 195 -19.15 13.42 9.38
C ALA A 195 -18.19 13.64 8.20
N GLY A 196 -17.22 12.77 7.99
CA GLY A 196 -16.31 12.81 6.85
C GLY A 196 -17.06 12.67 5.51
N ILE A 197 -17.97 11.69 5.41
CA ILE A 197 -18.82 11.50 4.23
C ILE A 197 -19.73 12.74 4.02
N PHE A 198 -20.31 13.28 5.10
CA PHE A 198 -21.18 14.45 5.03
C PHE A 198 -20.42 15.71 4.56
N ILE A 199 -19.18 15.92 5.00
CA ILE A 199 -18.32 17.01 4.50
C ILE A 199 -18.11 16.87 3.00
N MET A 200 -17.82 15.69 2.50
CA MET A 200 -17.68 15.41 1.05
C MET A 200 -18.99 15.69 0.31
N THR A 201 -20.14 15.29 0.89
CA THR A 201 -21.46 15.60 0.33
C THR A 201 -21.71 17.11 0.27
N MET A 202 -21.30 17.88 1.27
CA MET A 202 -21.40 19.35 1.23
C MET A 202 -20.50 19.95 0.16
N ILE A 203 -19.26 19.52 0.05
CA ILE A 203 -18.35 19.93 -1.04
C ILE A 203 -19.01 19.70 -2.40
N MET A 204 -19.53 18.49 -2.64
CA MET A 204 -20.22 18.14 -3.89
C MET A 204 -21.50 18.95 -4.10
N LEU A 205 -22.28 19.21 -3.04
CA LEU A 205 -23.49 20.02 -3.11
C LEU A 205 -23.18 21.47 -3.52
N PHE A 206 -22.16 22.07 -2.95
CA PHE A 206 -21.74 23.44 -3.30
C PHE A 206 -21.18 23.50 -4.73
N TRP A 207 -20.38 22.50 -5.12
CA TRP A 207 -19.79 22.42 -6.46
C TRP A 207 -20.84 22.22 -7.56
N LEU A 208 -21.71 21.22 -7.37
CA LEU A 208 -22.75 20.86 -8.35
C LEU A 208 -24.00 21.75 -8.26
N ASN A 209 -24.16 22.51 -7.20
CA ASN A 209 -25.33 23.34 -6.90
C ASN A 209 -26.66 22.56 -7.07
N SER A 210 -26.71 21.32 -6.64
CA SER A 210 -27.88 20.44 -6.79
C SER A 210 -27.83 19.29 -5.83
N LEU A 211 -28.76 19.25 -4.86
CA LEU A 211 -28.85 18.18 -3.87
C LEU A 211 -28.90 16.79 -4.54
N ARG A 212 -29.83 16.63 -5.49
CA ARG A 212 -29.99 15.37 -6.22
C ARG A 212 -28.71 14.89 -6.88
N ARG A 213 -27.95 15.78 -7.55
CA ARG A 213 -26.70 15.43 -8.23
C ARG A 213 -25.58 15.15 -7.23
N ALA A 214 -25.52 15.91 -6.15
CA ALA A 214 -24.54 15.70 -5.09
C ALA A 214 -24.71 14.31 -4.44
N MET A 215 -25.93 14.00 -4.02
CA MET A 215 -26.23 12.69 -3.40
C MET A 215 -25.99 11.52 -4.39
N SER A 216 -26.36 11.67 -5.68
CA SER A 216 -26.06 10.63 -6.66
C SER A 216 -24.56 10.45 -6.89
N ALA A 217 -23.78 11.54 -6.92
CA ALA A 217 -22.33 11.47 -7.10
C ALA A 217 -21.65 10.83 -5.88
N ILE A 218 -22.02 11.23 -4.68
CA ILE A 218 -21.48 10.68 -3.44
C ILE A 218 -21.80 9.19 -3.31
N LEU A 219 -23.03 8.79 -3.60
CA LEU A 219 -23.42 7.39 -3.58
C LEU A 219 -22.56 6.54 -4.54
N ILE A 220 -22.36 7.01 -5.77
CA ILE A 220 -21.52 6.31 -6.74
C ILE A 220 -20.06 6.28 -6.26
N ILE A 221 -19.52 7.39 -5.80
CA ILE A 221 -18.12 7.48 -5.32
C ILE A 221 -17.88 6.50 -4.18
N TRP A 222 -18.71 6.54 -3.13
CA TRP A 222 -18.50 5.68 -1.97
C TRP A 222 -18.80 4.19 -2.23
N THR A 223 -19.77 3.87 -3.09
CA THR A 223 -19.97 2.48 -3.50
C THR A 223 -18.80 1.97 -4.33
N SER A 224 -18.28 2.79 -5.27
CA SER A 224 -17.08 2.42 -6.04
C SER A 224 -15.86 2.29 -5.14
N PHE A 225 -15.73 3.16 -4.12
CA PHE A 225 -14.66 3.07 -3.13
C PHE A 225 -14.76 1.79 -2.29
N ALA A 226 -15.98 1.41 -1.87
CA ALA A 226 -16.19 0.17 -1.12
C ALA A 226 -15.81 -1.07 -1.95
N ILE A 227 -16.17 -1.08 -3.25
CA ILE A 227 -15.80 -2.15 -4.17
C ILE A 227 -14.28 -2.18 -4.39
N ALA A 228 -13.66 -1.04 -4.66
CA ALA A 228 -12.22 -0.94 -4.87
C ALA A 228 -11.43 -1.39 -3.63
N PHE A 229 -11.87 -0.97 -2.44
CA PHE A 229 -11.28 -1.39 -1.18
C PHE A 229 -11.35 -2.91 -1.00
N TYR A 230 -12.53 -3.49 -1.21
CA TYR A 230 -12.73 -4.94 -1.14
C TYR A 230 -11.80 -5.69 -2.10
N LEU A 231 -11.73 -5.25 -3.36
CA LEU A 231 -10.87 -5.88 -4.36
C LEU A 231 -9.39 -5.81 -3.95
N VAL A 232 -8.90 -4.62 -3.60
CA VAL A 232 -7.50 -4.44 -3.19
C VAL A 232 -7.17 -5.28 -1.96
N PHE A 233 -8.06 -5.31 -0.97
CA PHE A 233 -7.86 -6.09 0.24
C PHE A 233 -7.82 -7.61 -0.05
N THR A 234 -8.70 -8.10 -0.93
CA THR A 234 -8.72 -9.51 -1.32
C THR A 234 -7.42 -9.94 -2.02
N PHE A 235 -6.77 -9.02 -2.78
CA PHE A 235 -5.54 -9.35 -3.50
C PHE A 235 -4.26 -9.17 -2.69
N ARG A 236 -4.21 -8.17 -1.81
CA ARG A 236 -2.97 -7.79 -1.12
C ARG A 236 -2.99 -8.05 0.37
N SER A 237 -4.14 -8.43 0.95
CA SER A 237 -4.37 -8.43 2.40
C SER A 237 -4.10 -7.10 3.10
N GLU A 238 -3.93 -6.02 2.32
CA GLU A 238 -3.69 -4.66 2.78
C GLU A 238 -4.83 -3.73 2.36
N PRO A 239 -5.22 -2.74 3.18
CA PRO A 239 -6.30 -1.83 2.85
C PRO A 239 -5.95 -0.95 1.66
N LEU A 240 -7.00 -0.49 0.93
CA LEU A 240 -6.85 0.51 -0.11
C LEU A 240 -6.23 1.78 0.46
N GLN A 241 -5.11 2.20 -0.12
CA GLN A 241 -4.37 3.39 0.28
C GLN A 241 -4.52 4.48 -0.78
N ALA A 242 -4.22 5.74 -0.40
CA ALA A 242 -4.38 6.85 -1.32
C ALA A 242 -3.34 6.82 -2.47
N ILE A 243 -2.20 6.10 -2.32
CA ILE A 243 -1.23 5.86 -3.39
C ILE A 243 -1.82 4.99 -4.50
N ASP A 244 -2.74 4.09 -4.19
CA ASP A 244 -3.35 3.18 -5.16
C ASP A 244 -4.10 3.91 -6.27
N PHE A 245 -4.53 5.17 -6.01
CA PHE A 245 -5.15 6.00 -7.04
C PHE A 245 -4.19 6.39 -8.17
N PHE A 246 -2.88 6.42 -7.92
CA PHE A 246 -1.89 6.64 -8.97
C PHE A 246 -1.62 5.37 -9.79
N SER A 247 -1.89 4.20 -9.21
CA SER A 247 -1.71 2.88 -9.85
C SER A 247 -3.00 2.31 -10.46
N LEU A 248 -4.10 3.08 -10.49
CA LEU A 248 -5.40 2.61 -11.01
C LEU A 248 -5.33 2.09 -12.46
N TRP A 249 -4.47 2.68 -13.30
CA TRP A 249 -4.30 2.22 -14.67
C TRP A 249 -3.65 0.83 -14.73
N THR A 250 -2.64 0.59 -13.91
CA THR A 250 -1.97 -0.73 -13.79
C THR A 250 -2.94 -1.77 -13.22
N ALA A 251 -3.79 -1.40 -12.25
CA ALA A 251 -4.78 -2.30 -11.68
C ALA A 251 -5.79 -2.81 -12.72
N THR A 252 -6.14 -2.00 -13.73
CA THR A 252 -7.10 -2.42 -14.78
C THR A 252 -6.55 -3.50 -15.71
N THR A 253 -5.23 -3.62 -15.85
CA THR A 253 -4.58 -4.66 -16.68
C THR A 253 -4.48 -5.99 -15.95
N VAL A 254 -4.55 -5.98 -14.63
CA VAL A 254 -4.34 -7.16 -13.77
C VAL A 254 -5.65 -7.79 -13.30
N VAL A 255 -6.72 -6.99 -13.14
CA VAL A 255 -8.05 -7.44 -12.65
C VAL A 255 -8.64 -8.60 -13.47
N GLY A 256 -8.31 -8.70 -14.77
CA GLY A 256 -8.80 -9.78 -15.63
C GLY A 256 -8.26 -11.17 -15.30
N ASN A 257 -7.18 -11.27 -14.57
CA ASN A 257 -6.49 -12.53 -14.26
C ASN A 257 -6.91 -13.14 -12.92
N TYR A 258 -7.79 -12.46 -12.16
CA TYR A 258 -8.21 -12.91 -10.83
C TYR A 258 -9.70 -13.21 -10.77
N SER A 259 -10.05 -14.38 -10.26
CA SER A 259 -11.43 -14.71 -9.89
C SER A 259 -11.73 -14.12 -8.50
N THR A 260 -12.41 -12.99 -8.46
CA THR A 260 -12.89 -12.43 -7.18
C THR A 260 -14.28 -12.98 -6.86
N PRO A 261 -14.48 -13.63 -5.73
CA PRO A 261 -15.80 -14.13 -5.34
C PRO A 261 -16.74 -12.94 -5.10
N LEU A 262 -17.94 -13.02 -5.67
CA LEU A 262 -19.00 -12.05 -5.42
C LEU A 262 -19.63 -12.36 -4.06
N THR A 263 -19.24 -11.61 -3.02
CA THR A 263 -19.78 -11.77 -1.67
C THR A 263 -21.17 -11.16 -1.50
N ARG A 264 -21.89 -11.54 -0.43
CA ARG A 264 -23.17 -10.94 -0.05
C ARG A 264 -23.06 -9.42 0.09
N GLY A 265 -22.03 -8.94 0.78
CA GLY A 265 -21.79 -7.51 1.00
C GLY A 265 -21.66 -6.75 -0.32
N LEU A 266 -20.85 -7.25 -1.24
CA LEU A 266 -20.62 -6.67 -2.54
C LEU A 266 -21.90 -6.66 -3.41
N ALA A 267 -22.61 -7.77 -3.46
CA ALA A 267 -23.87 -7.90 -4.19
C ALA A 267 -24.93 -6.91 -3.69
N LEU A 268 -25.12 -6.82 -2.36
CA LEU A 268 -26.07 -5.88 -1.75
C LEU A 268 -25.62 -4.40 -1.96
N ALA A 269 -24.34 -4.10 -1.89
CA ALA A 269 -23.82 -2.75 -2.15
C ALA A 269 -24.21 -2.27 -3.56
N ILE A 270 -24.05 -3.12 -4.57
CA ILE A 270 -24.41 -2.79 -5.96
C ILE A 270 -25.92 -2.62 -6.10
N VAL A 271 -26.74 -3.56 -5.61
CA VAL A 271 -28.19 -3.50 -5.71
C VAL A 271 -28.74 -2.25 -5.05
N PHE A 272 -28.35 -1.99 -3.82
CA PHE A 272 -28.83 -0.84 -3.06
C PHE A 272 -28.29 0.51 -3.58
N CYS A 273 -27.11 0.51 -4.20
CA CYS A 273 -26.63 1.70 -4.94
C CYS A 273 -27.58 2.04 -6.09
N LEU A 274 -27.98 1.04 -6.88
CA LEU A 274 -28.94 1.23 -7.98
C LEU A 274 -30.30 1.70 -7.43
N ASP A 275 -30.79 1.12 -6.36
CA ASP A 275 -32.06 1.51 -5.72
C ASP A 275 -32.06 2.98 -5.32
N LEU A 276 -31.09 3.44 -4.55
CA LEU A 276 -31.01 4.84 -4.12
C LEU A 276 -30.74 5.77 -5.28
N LEU A 277 -29.92 5.37 -6.25
CA LEU A 277 -29.67 6.17 -7.44
C LEU A 277 -30.99 6.40 -8.21
N GLY A 278 -31.82 5.38 -8.37
CA GLY A 278 -33.15 5.48 -8.94
C GLY A 278 -34.05 6.45 -8.18
N ILE A 279 -34.02 6.42 -6.86
CA ILE A 279 -34.74 7.37 -5.99
C ILE A 279 -34.23 8.80 -6.20
N PHE A 280 -32.91 9.03 -6.04
CA PHE A 280 -32.31 10.39 -6.14
C PHE A 280 -32.53 11.01 -7.53
N LEU A 281 -32.35 10.24 -8.58
CA LEU A 281 -32.59 10.72 -9.94
C LEU A 281 -34.08 11.09 -10.19
N ASN A 282 -35.02 10.57 -9.42
CA ASN A 282 -36.43 10.92 -9.50
C ASN A 282 -36.88 12.01 -8.52
N MET A 283 -36.04 12.48 -7.61
CA MET A 283 -36.33 13.63 -6.72
C MET A 283 -36.47 14.95 -7.48
N ARG A 284 -37.17 15.93 -6.88
CA ARG A 284 -37.20 17.32 -7.34
C ARG A 284 -35.79 17.92 -7.39
N HIS A 285 -35.62 18.92 -8.28
CA HIS A 285 -34.33 19.58 -8.46
C HIS A 285 -34.14 20.71 -7.43
N TYR A 286 -33.74 20.37 -6.23
CA TYR A 286 -33.37 21.33 -5.20
C TYR A 286 -31.96 21.90 -5.44
N VAL A 287 -31.82 23.24 -5.38
CA VAL A 287 -30.60 23.98 -5.63
C VAL A 287 -30.32 25.02 -4.55
N LEU A 288 -29.04 25.26 -4.23
CA LEU A 288 -28.63 26.32 -3.31
C LEU A 288 -28.82 27.70 -3.92
N VAL A 289 -28.43 27.87 -5.19
CA VAL A 289 -28.51 29.12 -5.91
C VAL A 289 -29.36 28.95 -7.18
N LYS A 290 -30.55 29.55 -7.22
CA LYS A 290 -31.47 29.45 -8.37
C LYS A 290 -31.00 30.26 -9.58
N LYS A 291 -30.62 31.53 -9.39
CA LYS A 291 -30.27 32.50 -10.43
C LYS A 291 -28.92 33.15 -10.12
N GLY A 292 -28.23 33.66 -11.14
CA GLY A 292 -26.94 34.34 -11.03
C GLY A 292 -25.75 33.40 -11.31
N VAL A 293 -25.06 33.66 -12.40
CA VAL A 293 -23.84 32.90 -12.78
C VAL A 293 -22.71 33.24 -11.81
N ILE A 294 -22.53 34.53 -11.50
CA ILE A 294 -21.49 35.02 -10.59
C ILE A 294 -21.62 34.36 -9.21
N LYS A 295 -22.83 34.31 -8.62
CA LYS A 295 -23.05 33.65 -7.32
C LYS A 295 -22.64 32.18 -7.31
N LYS A 296 -22.79 31.46 -8.43
CA LYS A 296 -22.37 30.06 -8.55
C LYS A 296 -20.85 29.93 -8.71
N ILE A 297 -20.22 30.87 -9.42
CA ILE A 297 -18.76 30.93 -9.52
C ILE A 297 -18.16 31.22 -8.16
N LEU A 298 -18.65 32.21 -7.43
CA LEU A 298 -18.21 32.55 -6.08
C LEU A 298 -18.39 31.36 -5.10
N LEU A 299 -19.51 30.63 -5.21
CA LEU A 299 -19.74 29.44 -4.39
C LEU A 299 -18.66 28.36 -4.65
N ARG A 300 -18.35 28.10 -5.92
CA ARG A 300 -17.31 27.14 -6.29
C ARG A 300 -15.91 27.59 -5.90
N ALA A 301 -15.61 28.88 -6.10
CA ALA A 301 -14.36 29.47 -5.67
C ALA A 301 -14.18 29.36 -4.17
N GLY A 302 -15.22 29.65 -3.38
CA GLY A 302 -15.22 29.48 -1.93
C GLY A 302 -14.93 28.04 -1.50
N VAL A 303 -15.52 27.06 -2.17
CA VAL A 303 -15.23 25.64 -1.92
C VAL A 303 -13.79 25.27 -2.28
N ALA A 304 -13.27 25.76 -3.40
CA ALA A 304 -11.88 25.51 -3.79
C ALA A 304 -10.91 26.10 -2.76
N VAL A 305 -11.13 27.33 -2.34
CA VAL A 305 -10.33 27.99 -1.28
C VAL A 305 -10.42 27.21 0.04
N PHE A 306 -11.63 26.77 0.43
CA PHE A 306 -11.82 25.95 1.62
C PHE A 306 -11.03 24.65 1.56
N MET A 307 -11.10 23.92 0.42
CA MET A 307 -10.35 22.68 0.26
C MET A 307 -8.83 22.91 0.36
N VAL A 308 -8.31 23.94 -0.29
CA VAL A 308 -6.88 24.29 -0.21
C VAL A 308 -6.48 24.66 1.22
N ALA A 309 -7.30 25.45 1.92
CA ALA A 309 -7.03 25.83 3.31
C ALA A 309 -7.10 24.65 4.30
N MET A 310 -7.89 23.62 3.99
CA MET A 310 -7.98 22.41 4.82
C MET A 310 -6.77 21.50 4.71
N VAL A 311 -5.98 21.57 3.63
CA VAL A 311 -4.81 20.70 3.44
C VAL A 311 -3.76 20.90 4.56
N PRO A 312 -3.23 22.10 4.84
CA PRO A 312 -2.26 22.28 5.92
C PRO A 312 -2.84 21.94 7.30
N PHE A 313 -4.13 22.20 7.52
CA PHE A 313 -4.81 21.78 8.75
C PHE A 313 -4.79 20.25 8.87
N TYR A 314 -5.19 19.53 7.83
CA TYR A 314 -5.20 18.07 7.80
C TYR A 314 -3.79 17.48 8.02
N LEU A 315 -2.77 18.03 7.39
CA LEU A 315 -1.38 17.55 7.54
C LEU A 315 -0.84 17.74 8.97
N LYS A 316 -1.32 18.76 9.69
CA LYS A 316 -0.90 19.05 11.09
C LYS A 316 -1.74 18.33 12.15
N VAL A 317 -2.86 17.69 11.80
CA VAL A 317 -3.70 16.99 12.79
C VAL A 317 -2.91 15.88 13.47
N ASN A 318 -2.81 15.94 14.78
CA ASN A 318 -2.38 14.81 15.61
C ASN A 318 -3.60 13.95 15.94
N TRP A 319 -3.79 12.85 15.22
CA TRP A 319 -4.93 11.97 15.38
C TRP A 319 -5.01 11.34 16.77
N ASN A 320 -3.85 10.99 17.38
CA ASN A 320 -3.82 10.47 18.73
C ASN A 320 -4.30 11.52 19.75
N GLY A 321 -3.70 12.70 19.75
CA GLY A 321 -4.10 13.77 20.67
C GLY A 321 -5.52 14.29 20.43
N ALA A 322 -5.97 14.39 19.16
CA ALA A 322 -7.28 14.94 18.80
C ALA A 322 -8.45 13.97 19.01
N ALA A 323 -8.22 12.67 18.78
CA ALA A 323 -9.30 11.66 18.73
C ALA A 323 -8.93 10.34 19.44
N GLY A 324 -7.73 10.22 20.01
CA GLY A 324 -7.23 8.99 20.61
C GLY A 324 -7.08 7.86 19.57
N ILE A 325 -6.71 8.22 18.34
CA ILE A 325 -6.47 7.26 17.24
C ILE A 325 -4.98 7.05 17.12
N VAL A 326 -4.53 5.86 17.48
CA VAL A 326 -3.18 5.39 17.17
C VAL A 326 -3.22 4.81 15.77
N THR A 327 -2.53 5.45 14.82
CA THR A 327 -2.42 4.93 13.47
C THR A 327 -1.36 3.85 13.45
N ASP A 328 -1.80 2.59 13.34
CA ASP A 328 -0.88 1.48 13.12
C ASP A 328 -0.42 1.50 11.66
N LEU A 329 0.83 1.89 11.49
CA LEU A 329 1.42 2.02 10.17
C LEU A 329 2.11 0.71 9.71
N PHE A 330 2.37 -0.23 10.60
CA PHE A 330 2.86 -1.58 10.26
C PHE A 330 1.74 -2.50 9.81
N ALA A 331 0.58 -2.37 10.45
CA ALA A 331 -0.63 -3.09 10.07
C ALA A 331 -1.78 -2.09 9.88
N PRO A 332 -1.78 -1.30 8.78
CA PRO A 332 -2.80 -0.28 8.53
C PRO A 332 -4.23 -0.81 8.66
N TYR A 333 -4.43 -2.07 8.30
CA TYR A 333 -5.69 -2.78 8.44
C TYR A 333 -6.28 -2.74 9.87
N LYS A 334 -5.45 -2.83 10.93
CA LYS A 334 -5.92 -2.69 12.32
C LYS A 334 -6.55 -1.32 12.55
N THR A 335 -5.91 -0.26 12.05
CA THR A 335 -6.47 1.10 12.12
C THR A 335 -7.83 1.18 11.43
N TYR A 336 -7.95 0.64 10.21
CA TYR A 336 -9.22 0.66 9.47
C TYR A 336 -10.32 -0.11 10.18
N LYS A 337 -10.03 -1.27 10.77
CA LYS A 337 -10.99 -2.05 11.58
C LYS A 337 -11.48 -1.27 12.79
N GLU A 338 -10.58 -0.65 13.56
CA GLU A 338 -10.93 0.05 14.79
C GLU A 338 -11.72 1.33 14.53
N VAL A 339 -11.26 2.15 13.58
CA VAL A 339 -11.80 3.53 13.40
C VAL A 339 -12.73 3.68 12.21
N GLY A 340 -12.87 2.66 11.36
CA GLY A 340 -13.67 2.67 10.14
C GLY A 340 -12.90 3.16 8.91
N THR A 341 -13.40 2.78 7.75
CA THR A 341 -12.70 2.90 6.46
C THR A 341 -12.43 4.36 6.07
N THR A 342 -13.40 5.28 6.24
CA THR A 342 -13.22 6.69 5.86
C THR A 342 -12.18 7.39 6.74
N VAL A 343 -12.25 7.17 8.04
CA VAL A 343 -11.32 7.77 9.01
C VAL A 343 -9.95 7.10 8.91
N GLY A 344 -9.89 5.76 8.82
CA GLY A 344 -8.66 5.00 8.63
C GLY A 344 -7.91 5.44 7.37
N PHE A 345 -8.62 5.57 6.24
CA PHE A 345 -8.05 6.10 5.01
C PHE A 345 -7.45 7.51 5.22
N ALA A 346 -8.17 8.40 5.90
CA ALA A 346 -7.66 9.73 6.18
C ALA A 346 -6.45 9.70 7.14
N CYS A 347 -6.42 8.81 8.12
CA CYS A 347 -5.29 8.68 9.03
C CYS A 347 -4.03 8.20 8.30
N VAL A 348 -4.15 7.14 7.50
CA VAL A 348 -3.02 6.53 6.75
C VAL A 348 -2.54 7.44 5.62
N ALA A 349 -3.46 8.08 4.88
CA ALA A 349 -3.13 8.97 3.76
C ALA A 349 -2.24 10.17 4.16
N LYS A 350 -2.24 10.55 5.43
CA LYS A 350 -1.33 11.57 5.96
C LYS A 350 0.15 11.18 5.78
N TYR A 351 0.46 9.90 5.89
CA TYR A 351 1.82 9.36 5.87
C TYR A 351 2.32 8.93 4.49
N MET A 352 1.51 9.10 3.45
CA MET A 352 1.88 8.74 2.07
C MET A 352 3.04 9.53 1.49
N ARG A 353 3.26 10.73 1.97
CA ARG A 353 4.39 11.53 1.51
C ARG A 353 5.58 11.21 2.37
N LEU A 354 6.64 10.67 1.75
CA LEU A 354 7.93 10.58 2.41
C LEU A 354 8.38 12.00 2.78
N THR A 355 8.50 12.25 4.08
CA THR A 355 8.96 13.54 4.58
C THR A 355 10.47 13.52 4.73
N PRO A 356 11.18 14.59 4.35
CA PRO A 356 12.61 14.65 4.60
C PRO A 356 12.91 14.57 6.12
N PRO A 357 14.10 14.10 6.51
CA PRO A 357 14.58 14.24 7.88
C PRO A 357 14.58 15.70 8.32
N ASP A 358 14.40 15.95 9.63
CA ASP A 358 14.46 17.30 10.15
C ASP A 358 15.85 17.91 9.90
N GLY A 359 15.88 19.10 9.32
CA GLY A 359 17.13 19.75 8.93
C GLY A 359 17.77 19.25 7.62
N TYR A 360 17.14 18.30 6.92
CA TYR A 360 17.63 17.82 5.61
C TYR A 360 17.82 18.96 4.61
N THR A 361 18.97 18.97 3.97
CA THR A 361 19.25 19.78 2.78
C THR A 361 20.12 18.99 1.80
N VAL A 362 19.89 19.15 0.50
CA VAL A 362 20.70 18.48 -0.53
C VAL A 362 22.20 18.81 -0.40
N SER A 363 22.52 20.05 -0.01
CA SER A 363 23.91 20.45 0.20
C SER A 363 24.55 19.81 1.44
N GLY A 364 23.79 19.67 2.53
CA GLY A 364 24.27 18.96 3.73
C GLY A 364 24.47 17.49 3.46
N THR A 365 23.51 16.85 2.76
CA THR A 365 23.64 15.44 2.38
C THR A 365 24.80 15.21 1.40
N LYS A 366 25.05 16.15 0.50
CA LYS A 366 26.24 16.11 -0.38
C LYS A 366 27.54 16.18 0.43
N GLN A 367 27.61 17.02 1.46
CA GLN A 367 28.78 17.10 2.34
C GLN A 367 29.00 15.78 3.10
N ILE A 368 27.95 15.16 3.64
CA ILE A 368 28.01 13.83 4.27
C ILE A 368 28.59 12.79 3.30
N ALA A 369 28.09 12.77 2.05
CA ALA A 369 28.56 11.84 1.04
C ALA A 369 30.02 12.11 0.62
N GLU A 370 30.45 13.37 0.52
CA GLU A 370 31.83 13.76 0.21
C GLU A 370 32.78 13.36 1.34
N GLU A 371 32.42 13.58 2.60
CA GLU A 371 33.20 13.16 3.77
C GLU A 371 33.35 11.63 3.83
N ALA A 372 32.28 10.87 3.57
CA ALA A 372 32.32 9.42 3.54
C ALA A 372 33.14 8.83 2.36
N ALA A 373 33.37 9.61 1.30
CA ALA A 373 34.09 9.19 0.11
C ALA A 373 35.53 9.78 0.02
N GLU A 374 36.05 10.40 1.09
CA GLU A 374 37.38 11.02 1.06
C GLU A 374 38.52 10.02 0.78
N ASP A 375 38.37 8.78 1.28
CA ASP A 375 39.34 7.72 1.10
C ASP A 375 39.00 6.84 -0.12
N GLU A 376 39.94 6.69 -1.07
CA GLU A 376 39.85 5.66 -2.10
C GLU A 376 39.97 4.28 -1.47
N ARG A 377 38.86 3.54 -1.48
CA ARG A 377 38.78 2.19 -0.93
C ARG A 377 38.65 1.17 -2.05
N LYS A 378 39.20 -0.02 -1.83
CA LYS A 378 39.08 -1.16 -2.72
C LYS A 378 38.58 -2.36 -1.93
N ASN A 379 37.82 -3.20 -2.59
CA ASN A 379 37.43 -4.49 -2.05
C ASN A 379 38.52 -5.51 -2.46
N ASP A 380 39.38 -5.84 -1.50
CA ASP A 380 40.53 -6.73 -1.67
C ASP A 380 40.53 -7.93 -0.70
N ILE A 381 39.33 -8.27 -0.18
CA ILE A 381 39.15 -9.36 0.78
C ILE A 381 39.44 -10.73 0.13
N THR A 382 39.16 -10.85 -1.18
CA THR A 382 39.42 -12.02 -1.98
C THR A 382 39.71 -11.64 -3.43
N ASP A 383 40.58 -12.42 -4.09
CA ASP A 383 40.82 -12.32 -5.54
C ASP A 383 39.78 -13.15 -6.37
N VAL A 384 38.97 -13.96 -5.69
CA VAL A 384 37.96 -14.81 -6.35
C VAL A 384 36.70 -13.98 -6.61
N LYS A 385 36.35 -13.83 -7.88
CA LYS A 385 35.07 -13.25 -8.31
C LYS A 385 34.09 -14.36 -8.60
N PRO A 386 32.97 -14.49 -7.87
CA PRO A 386 32.01 -15.56 -8.11
C PRO A 386 31.38 -15.42 -9.51
N VAL A 387 31.23 -16.52 -10.19
CA VAL A 387 30.45 -16.60 -11.45
C VAL A 387 28.96 -16.60 -11.13
N ASN A 388 28.57 -17.20 -10.00
CA ASN A 388 27.20 -17.27 -9.56
C ASN A 388 27.04 -16.62 -8.18
N ILE A 389 26.14 -15.66 -8.09
CA ILE A 389 25.67 -15.05 -6.84
C ILE A 389 24.21 -15.40 -6.66
N ILE A 390 23.88 -16.16 -5.62
CA ILE A 390 22.52 -16.63 -5.35
C ILE A 390 22.09 -16.06 -4.00
N CYS A 391 21.06 -15.21 -4.00
CA CYS A 391 20.49 -14.65 -2.81
C CYS A 391 19.08 -15.19 -2.62
N ILE A 392 18.80 -15.78 -1.46
CA ILE A 392 17.53 -16.42 -1.16
C ILE A 392 16.94 -15.77 0.08
N MET A 393 15.83 -15.09 -0.08
CA MET A 393 14.99 -14.65 1.03
C MET A 393 13.95 -15.74 1.28
N ASN A 394 14.15 -16.51 2.34
CA ASN A 394 13.26 -17.60 2.69
C ASN A 394 12.06 -17.10 3.48
N GLU A 395 10.89 -17.34 2.93
CA GLU A 395 9.59 -16.90 3.51
C GLU A 395 9.40 -17.44 4.91
N SER A 396 9.16 -16.54 5.87
CA SER A 396 8.86 -16.86 7.26
C SER A 396 9.90 -17.78 7.94
N TRP A 397 11.16 -17.74 7.52
CA TRP A 397 12.24 -18.55 8.11
C TRP A 397 12.75 -17.86 9.39
N GLY A 398 12.37 -18.41 10.54
CA GLY A 398 12.66 -17.89 11.87
C GLY A 398 13.53 -18.85 12.70
N ASP A 399 14.07 -18.38 13.80
CA ASP A 399 14.79 -19.19 14.78
C ASP A 399 14.17 -18.98 16.17
N TYR A 400 13.16 -19.78 16.48
CA TYR A 400 12.49 -19.67 17.78
C TYR A 400 13.36 -20.13 18.95
N GLU A 401 14.38 -20.98 18.70
CA GLU A 401 15.37 -21.36 19.73
C GLU A 401 16.27 -20.19 20.13
N TYR A 402 16.51 -19.23 19.20
CA TYR A 402 17.19 -17.97 19.53
C TYR A 402 16.33 -17.02 20.37
N GLY A 403 15.02 -16.99 20.11
CA GLY A 403 14.06 -16.10 20.76
C GLY A 403 13.61 -16.53 22.15
N GLY A 404 13.55 -17.83 22.41
CA GLY A 404 12.97 -18.40 23.63
C GLY A 404 13.54 -19.77 24.01
N ASP A 405 13.17 -20.24 25.21
CA ASP A 405 13.63 -21.51 25.75
C ASP A 405 12.56 -22.59 25.54
N PHE A 406 12.81 -23.53 24.64
CA PHE A 406 11.98 -24.73 24.45
C PHE A 406 12.80 -25.84 23.80
N THR A 407 12.28 -27.07 23.78
CA THR A 407 12.88 -28.22 23.13
C THR A 407 11.87 -28.92 22.25
N THR A 408 12.36 -29.62 21.27
CA THR A 408 11.57 -30.39 20.31
C THR A 408 12.06 -31.84 20.26
N ASN A 409 11.19 -32.75 19.78
CA ASN A 409 11.52 -34.15 19.62
C ASN A 409 12.71 -34.40 18.65
N GLU A 410 12.90 -33.54 17.66
CA GLU A 410 14.02 -33.54 16.71
C GLU A 410 14.50 -32.09 16.49
N PRO A 411 15.80 -31.84 16.19
CA PRO A 411 16.29 -30.50 15.89
C PRO A 411 15.53 -29.86 14.69
N ILE A 412 15.22 -28.58 14.79
CA ILE A 412 14.44 -27.87 13.75
C ILE A 412 15.31 -27.62 12.52
N MET A 413 16.50 -27.02 12.70
CA MET A 413 17.43 -26.64 11.61
C MET A 413 18.80 -27.28 11.75
N PRO A 414 18.91 -28.64 11.73
CA PRO A 414 20.18 -29.32 11.98
C PRO A 414 21.25 -29.02 10.92
N TYR A 415 20.88 -28.85 9.65
CA TYR A 415 21.85 -28.58 8.58
C TYR A 415 22.40 -27.16 8.68
N TYR A 416 21.54 -26.14 8.78
CA TYR A 416 21.96 -24.75 9.02
C TYR A 416 22.92 -24.66 10.22
N ASN A 417 22.58 -25.30 11.33
CA ASN A 417 23.41 -25.32 12.53
C ASN A 417 24.79 -25.98 12.31
N SER A 418 24.86 -26.94 11.37
CA SER A 418 26.10 -27.65 11.03
C SER A 418 27.05 -26.88 10.11
N LEU A 419 26.56 -25.85 9.38
CA LEU A 419 27.38 -25.06 8.46
C LEU A 419 28.47 -24.29 9.23
N LYS A 420 29.75 -24.46 8.83
CA LYS A 420 30.91 -23.79 9.43
C LYS A 420 31.96 -23.38 8.40
N GLU A 421 32.38 -24.32 7.56
CA GLU A 421 33.41 -24.11 6.54
C GLU A 421 32.94 -23.11 5.49
N ASN A 422 33.76 -22.11 5.20
CA ASN A 422 33.47 -21.04 4.24
C ASN A 422 32.11 -20.37 4.53
N THR A 423 31.78 -20.15 5.81
CA THR A 423 30.46 -19.68 6.24
C THR A 423 30.55 -18.53 7.21
N ILE A 424 29.82 -17.47 6.95
CA ILE A 424 29.44 -16.45 7.93
C ILE A 424 27.97 -16.64 8.24
N LYS A 425 27.58 -16.83 9.50
CA LYS A 425 26.17 -17.01 9.89
C LYS A 425 25.82 -16.37 11.23
N GLY A 426 24.53 -16.17 11.43
CA GLY A 426 24.00 -15.59 12.67
C GLY A 426 22.56 -15.10 12.49
N HIS A 427 22.25 -13.94 13.05
CA HIS A 427 20.90 -13.39 13.07
C HIS A 427 20.84 -12.00 12.43
N ASN A 428 19.83 -11.79 11.62
CA ASN A 428 19.59 -10.61 10.81
C ASN A 428 18.36 -9.85 11.33
N MET A 429 18.56 -8.68 11.95
CA MET A 429 17.45 -7.87 12.44
C MET A 429 16.59 -7.35 11.28
N VAL A 430 15.29 -7.57 11.41
CA VAL A 430 14.26 -7.15 10.47
C VAL A 430 13.28 -6.15 11.09
N CYS A 431 12.57 -5.39 10.28
CA CYS A 431 11.61 -4.39 10.74
C CYS A 431 10.19 -4.95 10.93
N ILE A 432 9.93 -6.20 10.61
CA ILE A 432 8.57 -6.76 10.50
C ILE A 432 8.45 -8.14 11.14
N ILE A 433 7.20 -8.50 11.48
CA ILE A 433 6.79 -9.83 11.92
C ILE A 433 5.42 -10.15 11.31
N GLY A 434 5.19 -11.38 10.89
CA GLY A 434 3.90 -11.86 10.41
C GLY A 434 3.47 -11.35 9.05
N GLY A 435 4.41 -10.84 8.24
CA GLY A 435 4.13 -10.41 6.86
C GLY A 435 4.75 -9.08 6.48
N GLY A 436 4.69 -8.75 5.20
CA GLY A 436 5.31 -7.54 4.65
C GLY A 436 6.66 -7.77 3.98
N THR A 437 6.89 -8.99 3.49
CA THR A 437 8.06 -9.52 2.78
C THR A 437 8.82 -8.52 1.93
N ALA A 438 8.09 -7.73 1.11
CA ALA A 438 8.69 -6.72 0.22
C ALA A 438 9.42 -5.57 0.96
N LYS A 439 9.26 -5.42 2.27
CA LYS A 439 10.03 -4.46 3.07
C LYS A 439 11.46 -4.99 3.32
N THR A 440 11.57 -6.24 3.66
CA THR A 440 12.87 -6.92 3.83
C THR A 440 13.60 -7.06 2.49
N GLU A 441 12.87 -7.35 1.37
CA GLU A 441 13.45 -7.28 0.02
C GLU A 441 14.07 -5.91 -0.27
N TYR A 442 13.34 -4.85 0.03
CA TYR A 442 13.79 -3.49 -0.19
C TYR A 442 15.05 -3.18 0.62
N GLU A 443 15.06 -3.53 1.92
CA GLU A 443 16.24 -3.30 2.78
C GLU A 443 17.48 -4.02 2.24
N PHE A 444 17.35 -5.29 1.85
CA PHE A 444 18.46 -6.05 1.26
C PHE A 444 18.94 -5.46 -0.06
N LEU A 445 18.02 -5.22 -1.01
CA LEU A 445 18.41 -4.81 -2.36
C LEU A 445 18.97 -3.40 -2.44
N THR A 446 18.57 -2.49 -1.55
CA THR A 446 18.97 -1.08 -1.61
C THR A 446 19.98 -0.66 -0.55
N GLY A 447 20.16 -1.43 0.51
CA GLY A 447 20.93 -1.00 1.68
C GLY A 447 20.23 0.08 2.52
N ASN A 448 18.98 0.43 2.20
CA ASN A 448 18.17 1.38 2.94
C ASN A 448 17.34 0.66 4.01
N SER A 449 16.86 1.37 5.05
CA SER A 449 15.97 0.78 6.04
C SER A 449 14.55 1.33 5.96
N VAL A 450 13.53 0.47 6.15
CA VAL A 450 12.13 0.88 6.27
C VAL A 450 11.80 1.48 7.64
N LYS A 451 12.75 1.55 8.56
CA LYS A 451 12.60 2.13 9.91
C LYS A 451 11.85 3.47 9.90
N ARG A 452 12.11 4.33 8.93
CA ARG A 452 11.51 5.67 8.80
C ARG A 452 10.08 5.68 8.30
N PHE A 453 9.69 4.68 7.54
CA PHE A 453 8.38 4.55 6.93
C PHE A 453 7.81 3.14 7.07
N PRO A 454 7.77 2.65 8.28
CA PRO A 454 7.48 1.24 8.58
C PRO A 454 6.09 0.78 8.11
N ALA A 455 5.19 1.73 7.89
CA ALA A 455 3.86 1.48 7.37
C ALA A 455 3.77 1.18 5.90
N MET A 456 4.74 1.67 5.15
CA MET A 456 4.60 1.72 3.70
C MET A 456 5.48 0.65 3.09
N VAL A 457 5.01 -0.02 2.07
CA VAL A 457 5.83 -0.86 1.22
C VAL A 457 6.47 0.03 0.16
N PRO A 458 7.80 0.23 0.16
CA PRO A 458 8.46 1.14 -0.76
C PRO A 458 8.14 0.87 -2.22
N TYR A 459 8.07 -0.39 -2.64
CA TYR A 459 7.71 -0.82 -3.98
C TYR A 459 6.36 -0.30 -4.46
N VAL A 460 5.39 -0.21 -3.56
CA VAL A 460 4.04 0.27 -3.85
C VAL A 460 3.94 1.79 -3.69
N SER A 461 4.66 2.35 -2.71
CA SER A 461 4.41 3.72 -2.24
C SER A 461 5.38 4.75 -2.79
N TYR A 462 6.64 4.39 -3.04
CA TYR A 462 7.70 5.37 -3.31
C TYR A 462 8.46 5.13 -4.62
N PHE A 463 8.41 3.94 -5.20
CA PHE A 463 9.12 3.64 -6.43
C PHE A 463 8.46 4.32 -7.64
N THR A 464 8.92 5.51 -7.97
CA THR A 464 8.42 6.31 -9.10
C THR A 464 9.46 6.49 -10.22
N HIS A 465 10.71 6.09 -9.97
CA HIS A 465 11.84 6.18 -10.89
C HIS A 465 12.86 5.10 -10.54
N ASP A 466 13.87 4.89 -11.40
CA ASP A 466 14.91 3.89 -11.19
C ASP A 466 15.62 4.11 -9.85
N GLN A 467 15.87 3.03 -9.12
CA GLN A 467 16.52 3.02 -7.82
C GLN A 467 17.91 2.39 -7.94
N TYR A 468 18.87 2.90 -7.19
CA TYR A 468 20.16 2.23 -7.02
C TYR A 468 20.02 1.03 -6.09
N SER A 469 20.73 -0.05 -6.40
CA SER A 469 20.55 -1.33 -5.69
C SER A 469 21.75 -2.24 -5.90
N LEU A 470 21.82 -3.32 -5.14
CA LEU A 470 22.72 -4.45 -5.40
C LEU A 470 22.64 -4.90 -6.89
N VAL A 471 21.42 -4.92 -7.44
CA VAL A 471 21.18 -5.31 -8.84
C VAL A 471 21.93 -4.39 -9.79
N SER A 472 21.80 -3.07 -9.66
CA SER A 472 22.49 -2.10 -10.52
C SER A 472 24.01 -2.18 -10.35
N THR A 473 24.50 -2.42 -9.13
CA THR A 473 25.93 -2.57 -8.83
C THR A 473 26.52 -3.82 -9.48
N LEU A 474 25.81 -4.97 -9.43
CA LEU A 474 26.26 -6.21 -10.07
C LEU A 474 26.16 -6.13 -11.59
N LYS A 475 25.12 -5.51 -12.13
CA LYS A 475 24.96 -5.33 -13.58
C LYS A 475 26.04 -4.46 -14.19
N SER A 476 26.48 -3.38 -13.51
CA SER A 476 27.59 -2.55 -13.99
C SER A 476 28.91 -3.31 -14.06
N GLN A 477 28.98 -4.47 -13.39
CA GLN A 477 30.12 -5.40 -13.41
C GLN A 477 29.90 -6.64 -14.28
N GLY A 478 28.84 -6.64 -15.10
CA GLY A 478 28.61 -7.64 -16.13
C GLY A 478 27.67 -8.80 -15.76
N TYR A 479 27.06 -8.79 -14.57
CA TYR A 479 26.13 -9.85 -14.17
C TYR A 479 24.78 -9.71 -14.88
N GLN A 480 24.23 -10.84 -15.34
CA GLN A 480 22.83 -10.96 -15.66
C GLN A 480 22.04 -11.10 -14.35
N ALA A 481 21.00 -10.29 -14.15
CA ALA A 481 20.22 -10.31 -12.93
C ALA A 481 18.81 -10.86 -13.18
N ILE A 482 18.47 -11.95 -12.50
CA ILE A 482 17.16 -12.62 -12.57
C ILE A 482 16.56 -12.70 -11.19
N ALA A 483 15.33 -12.19 -11.04
CA ALA A 483 14.51 -12.38 -9.85
C ALA A 483 13.61 -13.61 -10.04
N VAL A 484 13.39 -14.40 -8.98
CA VAL A 484 12.56 -15.60 -8.96
C VAL A 484 11.59 -15.52 -7.79
N HIS A 485 10.34 -15.92 -8.00
CA HIS A 485 9.34 -16.03 -6.93
C HIS A 485 8.29 -17.08 -7.30
N PRO A 486 8.26 -18.26 -6.65
CA PRO A 486 7.35 -19.35 -6.99
C PRO A 486 5.89 -19.07 -6.58
N TYR A 487 5.43 -17.85 -6.87
CA TYR A 487 4.06 -17.38 -6.60
C TYR A 487 3.66 -16.28 -7.59
N LYS A 488 2.49 -15.67 -7.36
CA LYS A 488 1.89 -14.67 -8.27
C LYS A 488 2.78 -13.43 -8.42
N ALA A 489 3.20 -13.18 -9.65
CA ALA A 489 4.05 -12.05 -10.02
C ALA A 489 3.49 -10.68 -9.57
N SER A 490 2.16 -10.51 -9.52
CA SER A 490 1.50 -9.23 -9.24
C SER A 490 1.64 -8.74 -7.80
N ASN A 491 2.02 -9.61 -6.87
CA ASN A 491 2.11 -9.27 -5.46
C ASN A 491 3.16 -8.17 -5.23
N TRP A 492 2.86 -7.22 -4.34
CA TRP A 492 3.75 -6.12 -3.95
C TRP A 492 4.21 -5.21 -5.11
N ASN A 493 3.52 -5.23 -6.27
CA ASN A 493 3.94 -4.47 -7.46
C ASN A 493 5.34 -4.86 -7.96
N ARG A 494 5.81 -6.09 -7.69
CA ARG A 494 7.15 -6.60 -8.05
C ARG A 494 7.52 -6.39 -9.52
N PRO A 495 6.64 -6.62 -10.52
CA PRO A 495 7.03 -6.39 -11.92
C PRO A 495 7.49 -4.97 -12.20
N THR A 496 6.87 -3.96 -11.55
CA THR A 496 7.31 -2.57 -11.68
C THR A 496 8.56 -2.31 -10.84
N ALA A 497 8.57 -2.78 -9.60
CA ALA A 497 9.67 -2.55 -8.67
C ALA A 497 10.97 -3.17 -9.17
N TYR A 498 10.96 -4.43 -9.62
CA TYR A 498 12.16 -5.11 -10.10
C TYR A 498 12.71 -4.51 -11.40
N ARG A 499 11.84 -4.04 -12.28
CA ARG A 499 12.27 -3.27 -13.43
C ARG A 499 12.98 -1.97 -13.03
N LEU A 500 12.48 -1.26 -12.00
CA LEU A 500 13.08 -0.02 -11.49
C LEU A 500 14.36 -0.26 -10.69
N LEU A 501 14.53 -1.46 -10.10
CA LEU A 501 15.76 -1.91 -9.45
C LEU A 501 16.82 -2.39 -10.46
N GLY A 502 16.41 -2.68 -11.70
CA GLY A 502 17.32 -3.04 -12.78
C GLY A 502 17.39 -4.52 -13.15
N PHE A 503 16.55 -5.41 -12.60
CA PHE A 503 16.52 -6.81 -13.02
C PHE A 503 16.24 -6.96 -14.51
N ASP A 504 16.91 -7.94 -15.16
CA ASP A 504 16.72 -8.27 -16.56
C ASP A 504 15.48 -9.13 -16.77
N GLN A 505 15.17 -10.01 -15.80
CA GLN A 505 14.03 -10.90 -15.83
C GLN A 505 13.42 -11.04 -14.44
N PHE A 506 12.11 -11.30 -14.43
CA PHE A 506 11.38 -11.72 -13.23
C PHE A 506 10.57 -12.95 -13.58
N LEU A 507 10.89 -14.07 -12.95
CA LEU A 507 10.26 -15.37 -13.12
C LEU A 507 9.32 -15.65 -11.95
N SER A 508 8.10 -16.11 -12.26
CA SER A 508 7.04 -16.34 -11.27
C SER A 508 6.55 -17.78 -11.31
N GLU A 509 5.48 -18.11 -10.58
CA GLU A 509 4.89 -19.46 -10.60
C GLU A 509 4.56 -19.97 -12.01
N ASP A 510 4.26 -19.06 -12.94
CA ASP A 510 3.93 -19.39 -14.33
C ASP A 510 5.14 -19.96 -15.11
N ASP A 511 6.36 -19.75 -14.62
CA ASP A 511 7.62 -20.20 -15.25
C ASP A 511 8.09 -21.57 -14.72
N PHE A 512 7.42 -22.09 -13.68
CA PHE A 512 7.72 -23.40 -13.08
C PHE A 512 6.97 -24.53 -13.79
N ASP A 513 7.60 -25.71 -13.88
CA ASP A 513 6.91 -26.94 -14.31
C ASP A 513 6.07 -27.48 -13.15
N THR A 514 4.86 -26.98 -13.01
CA THR A 514 3.94 -27.35 -11.92
C THR A 514 3.58 -28.83 -11.90
N SER A 515 3.82 -29.58 -12.99
CA SER A 515 3.57 -31.03 -13.04
C SER A 515 4.65 -31.84 -12.31
N LYS A 516 5.82 -31.25 -12.04
CA LYS A 516 6.96 -31.88 -11.37
C LYS A 516 7.20 -31.33 -9.98
N ALA A 517 6.69 -30.11 -9.69
CA ALA A 517 6.91 -29.45 -8.43
C ALA A 517 6.21 -30.18 -7.28
N THR A 518 6.90 -30.29 -6.16
CA THR A 518 6.32 -30.68 -4.88
C THR A 518 5.66 -29.46 -4.22
N TYR A 519 4.56 -29.69 -3.54
CA TYR A 519 3.82 -28.65 -2.85
C TYR A 519 3.68 -28.95 -1.37
N TYR A 520 3.90 -27.96 -0.55
CA TYR A 520 3.49 -27.92 0.84
C TYR A 520 2.58 -26.73 1.04
N HIS A 521 1.50 -26.91 1.77
CA HIS A 521 0.59 -25.83 2.11
C HIS A 521 0.09 -25.03 0.88
N SER A 522 -0.16 -25.74 -0.23
CA SER A 522 -0.55 -25.17 -1.54
C SER A 522 0.53 -24.28 -2.20
N HIS A 523 1.74 -24.23 -1.66
CA HIS A 523 2.88 -23.50 -2.23
C HIS A 523 3.94 -24.46 -2.78
N ILE A 524 4.65 -24.02 -3.81
CA ILE A 524 5.80 -24.74 -4.34
C ILE A 524 6.83 -24.89 -3.22
N SER A 525 7.32 -26.12 -3.01
CA SER A 525 8.30 -26.43 -1.97
C SER A 525 9.65 -25.76 -2.25
N ASP A 526 10.39 -25.46 -1.17
CA ASP A 526 11.75 -24.93 -1.28
C ASP A 526 12.67 -25.89 -2.06
N GLN A 527 12.51 -27.19 -1.89
CA GLN A 527 13.20 -28.19 -2.70
C GLN A 527 12.98 -27.98 -4.21
N SER A 528 11.72 -27.86 -4.65
CA SER A 528 11.40 -27.65 -6.07
C SER A 528 11.86 -26.27 -6.55
N ASN A 529 11.83 -25.27 -5.71
CA ASN A 529 12.33 -23.94 -6.00
C ASN A 529 13.86 -23.97 -6.19
N TYR A 530 14.60 -24.62 -5.31
CA TYR A 530 16.06 -24.73 -5.43
C TYR A 530 16.50 -25.59 -6.63
N GLU A 531 15.73 -26.61 -6.99
CA GLU A 531 15.91 -27.31 -8.25
C GLU A 531 15.80 -26.41 -9.47
N PHE A 532 14.83 -25.48 -9.43
CA PHE A 532 14.66 -24.45 -10.47
C PHE A 532 15.84 -23.48 -10.53
N LEU A 533 16.34 -22.99 -9.39
CA LEU A 533 17.54 -22.13 -9.33
C LEU A 533 18.77 -22.85 -9.91
N ILE A 534 19.00 -24.11 -9.53
CA ILE A 534 20.07 -24.93 -10.05
C ILE A 534 19.94 -25.08 -11.57
N ASP A 535 18.73 -25.28 -12.08
CA ASP A 535 18.48 -25.37 -13.54
C ASP A 535 18.86 -24.06 -14.25
N LYS A 536 18.58 -22.90 -13.67
CA LYS A 536 19.01 -21.61 -14.25
C LYS A 536 20.51 -21.45 -14.29
N VAL A 537 21.23 -21.88 -13.26
CA VAL A 537 22.70 -21.88 -13.26
C VAL A 537 23.26 -22.85 -14.32
N LYS A 538 22.72 -24.06 -14.41
CA LYS A 538 23.16 -25.09 -15.42
C LYS A 538 22.93 -24.65 -16.84
N ASN A 539 21.82 -23.98 -17.11
CA ASN A 539 21.36 -23.64 -18.46
C ASN A 539 21.78 -22.24 -18.90
N LYS A 540 22.78 -21.63 -18.26
CA LYS A 540 23.39 -20.41 -18.76
C LYS A 540 23.87 -20.56 -20.18
N LYS A 541 23.78 -19.50 -20.98
CA LYS A 541 24.20 -19.53 -22.39
C LYS A 541 25.68 -19.87 -22.55
N ASN A 542 26.55 -19.33 -21.72
CA ASN A 542 27.94 -19.67 -21.56
C ASN A 542 28.20 -19.92 -20.07
N LYS A 543 29.06 -20.89 -19.75
CA LYS A 543 29.40 -21.24 -18.37
C LYS A 543 29.97 -20.05 -17.59
N ASP A 544 30.83 -19.26 -18.22
CA ASP A 544 31.53 -18.15 -17.59
C ASP A 544 30.70 -16.84 -17.52
N ASP A 545 29.44 -16.83 -18.01
CA ASP A 545 28.59 -15.67 -17.94
C ASP A 545 28.19 -15.41 -16.47
N PRO A 546 28.53 -14.23 -15.88
CA PRO A 546 28.19 -13.93 -14.50
C PRO A 546 26.67 -13.86 -14.29
N LEU A 547 26.16 -14.57 -13.29
CA LEU A 547 24.73 -14.67 -13.00
C LEU A 547 24.42 -14.27 -11.56
N PHE A 548 23.48 -13.36 -11.39
CA PHE A 548 22.86 -13.02 -10.13
C PHE A 548 21.42 -13.54 -10.10
N LEU A 549 21.13 -14.43 -9.16
CA LEU A 549 19.78 -14.91 -8.85
C LEU A 549 19.33 -14.31 -7.53
N PHE A 550 18.18 -13.70 -7.53
CA PHE A 550 17.50 -13.23 -6.32
C PHE A 550 16.17 -13.95 -6.19
N ASP A 551 16.03 -14.76 -5.19
CA ASP A 551 14.90 -15.66 -4.98
C ASP A 551 14.14 -15.32 -3.71
N ILE A 552 12.80 -15.40 -3.77
CA ILE A 552 11.90 -15.27 -2.62
C ILE A 552 11.05 -16.54 -2.57
N THR A 553 11.23 -17.36 -1.56
CA THR A 553 10.48 -18.61 -1.44
C THR A 553 9.03 -18.41 -1.00
N MET A 554 8.24 -19.49 -0.93
CA MET A 554 6.83 -19.43 -0.51
C MET A 554 6.40 -20.57 0.41
N GLN A 555 7.21 -21.64 0.57
CA GLN A 555 6.81 -22.85 1.28
C GLN A 555 6.24 -22.58 2.66
N ASN A 556 6.92 -21.72 3.44
CA ASN A 556 6.58 -21.46 4.84
C ASN A 556 5.57 -20.31 5.01
N HIS A 557 4.93 -19.83 3.94
CA HIS A 557 3.94 -18.76 4.03
C HIS A 557 2.75 -19.15 4.90
N GLY A 558 2.25 -18.20 5.69
CA GLY A 558 1.21 -18.40 6.69
C GLY A 558 -0.07 -19.08 6.20
N GLY A 559 -0.78 -19.71 7.11
CA GLY A 559 -1.98 -20.53 6.88
C GLY A 559 -1.94 -21.86 7.64
N TYR A 560 -1.06 -22.01 8.59
CA TYR A 560 -0.74 -23.26 9.30
C TYR A 560 -1.90 -23.92 10.06
N SER A 561 -3.07 -23.30 10.09
CA SER A 561 -4.30 -23.90 10.60
C SER A 561 -4.92 -24.93 9.64
N ALA A 562 -4.52 -24.94 8.36
CA ALA A 562 -4.97 -25.95 7.40
C ALA A 562 -4.31 -27.32 7.71
N ASP A 563 -5.09 -28.40 7.64
CA ASP A 563 -4.62 -29.78 7.91
C ASP A 563 -4.12 -30.42 6.60
N ASP A 564 -3.08 -29.84 6.04
CA ASP A 564 -2.54 -30.22 4.72
C ASP A 564 -1.02 -30.55 4.76
N VAL A 565 -0.40 -30.48 5.94
CA VAL A 565 0.98 -30.93 6.22
C VAL A 565 0.99 -31.75 7.49
N ASP A 566 1.44 -32.97 7.41
CA ASP A 566 1.61 -33.87 8.56
C ASP A 566 2.76 -33.37 9.45
N SER A 567 2.43 -32.90 10.65
CA SER A 567 3.46 -32.45 11.61
C SER A 567 4.23 -33.62 12.18
N TYR A 568 5.56 -33.57 12.15
CA TYR A 568 6.45 -34.55 12.78
C TYR A 568 7.44 -33.91 13.77
N ILE A 569 7.61 -32.59 13.71
CA ILE A 569 8.30 -31.84 14.76
C ILE A 569 7.26 -31.50 15.84
N THR A 570 7.53 -31.85 17.08
CA THR A 570 6.64 -31.62 18.21
C THR A 570 7.38 -30.89 19.32
N VAL A 571 6.68 -30.03 20.06
CA VAL A 571 7.24 -29.22 21.15
C VAL A 571 7.13 -30.01 22.46
N ASP A 572 8.28 -30.28 23.11
CA ASP A 572 8.32 -31.02 24.35
C ASP A 572 7.71 -30.20 25.51
N GLY A 573 6.84 -30.83 26.30
CA GLY A 573 6.25 -30.21 27.50
C GLY A 573 5.15 -29.19 27.24
N LEU A 574 4.85 -28.86 25.99
CA LEU A 574 3.72 -28.01 25.62
C LEU A 574 2.47 -28.89 25.44
N ASP A 575 1.51 -28.75 26.35
CA ASP A 575 0.31 -29.56 26.37
C ASP A 575 -0.97 -28.71 26.29
N GLN A 576 -2.13 -29.38 26.19
CA GLN A 576 -3.45 -28.74 26.09
C GLN A 576 -3.86 -27.94 27.36
N THR A 577 -3.07 -27.97 28.43
CA THR A 577 -3.29 -27.12 29.61
C THR A 577 -2.65 -25.75 29.45
N SER A 578 -1.65 -25.64 28.56
CA SER A 578 -0.85 -24.45 28.31
C SER A 578 -1.28 -23.72 27.02
N ILE A 579 -1.75 -24.47 26.00
CA ILE A 579 -2.15 -23.96 24.69
C ILE A 579 -3.34 -24.77 24.16
N SER A 580 -4.18 -24.16 23.32
CA SER A 580 -5.24 -24.91 22.63
C SER A 580 -4.65 -25.94 21.65
N GLN A 581 -5.36 -27.06 21.39
CA GLN A 581 -4.89 -28.05 20.42
C GLN A 581 -4.75 -27.45 19.02
N ASP A 582 -5.64 -26.54 18.63
CA ASP A 582 -5.59 -25.89 17.31
C ASP A 582 -4.35 -24.99 17.20
N ASP A 583 -4.02 -24.26 18.26
CA ASP A 583 -2.82 -23.43 18.31
C ASP A 583 -1.52 -24.26 18.36
N LEU A 584 -1.52 -25.40 19.09
CA LEU A 584 -0.39 -26.32 19.09
C LEU A 584 -0.15 -26.90 17.70
N ASN A 585 -1.19 -27.29 16.99
CA ASN A 585 -1.10 -27.78 15.61
C ASN A 585 -0.50 -26.72 14.68
N VAL A 586 -0.84 -25.43 14.88
CA VAL A 586 -0.24 -24.31 14.12
C VAL A 586 1.27 -24.24 14.34
N VAL A 587 1.72 -24.31 15.59
CA VAL A 587 3.14 -24.24 15.93
C VAL A 587 3.92 -25.42 15.35
N GLU A 588 3.47 -26.65 15.62
CA GLU A 588 4.16 -27.87 15.20
C GLU A 588 4.19 -28.03 13.67
N ARG A 589 3.15 -27.58 12.98
CA ARG A 589 3.13 -27.58 11.50
C ARG A 589 4.15 -26.58 10.94
N TYR A 590 4.24 -25.38 11.51
CA TYR A 590 5.24 -24.42 11.09
C TYR A 590 6.66 -24.96 11.33
N LEU A 591 6.97 -25.48 12.51
CA LEU A 591 8.30 -26.04 12.81
C LEU A 591 8.65 -27.22 11.87
N THR A 592 7.65 -28.00 11.48
CA THR A 592 7.81 -29.05 10.48
C THR A 592 8.16 -28.50 9.09
N LEU A 593 7.47 -27.41 8.65
CA LEU A 593 7.79 -26.75 7.38
C LEU A 593 9.21 -26.15 7.40
N GLU A 594 9.61 -25.59 8.51
CA GLU A 594 10.97 -25.04 8.70
C GLU A 594 12.04 -26.13 8.61
N ASN A 595 11.82 -27.28 9.22
CA ASN A 595 12.70 -28.43 9.06
C ASN A 595 12.76 -28.96 7.62
N LEU A 596 11.65 -28.88 6.87
CA LEU A 596 11.64 -29.21 5.44
C LEU A 596 12.45 -28.21 4.63
N SER A 597 12.42 -26.91 4.98
CA SER A 597 13.30 -25.88 4.39
C SER A 597 14.77 -26.16 4.66
N ASP A 598 15.12 -26.61 5.86
CA ASP A 598 16.50 -26.98 6.24
C ASP A 598 17.00 -28.19 5.42
N LYS A 599 16.16 -29.17 5.17
CA LYS A 599 16.47 -30.31 4.26
C LYS A 599 16.64 -29.86 2.81
N ALA A 600 15.84 -28.90 2.35
CA ALA A 600 16.00 -28.33 1.01
C ALA A 600 17.31 -27.52 0.92
N LEU A 601 17.68 -26.82 2.00
CA LEU A 601 18.96 -26.12 2.11
C LEU A 601 20.14 -27.10 2.00
N GLU A 602 20.10 -28.24 2.69
CA GLU A 602 21.11 -29.30 2.56
C GLU A 602 21.30 -29.69 1.10
N TYR A 603 20.20 -29.95 0.38
CA TYR A 603 20.25 -30.31 -1.04
C TYR A 603 20.93 -29.22 -1.88
N LEU A 604 20.61 -27.95 -1.63
CA LEU A 604 21.16 -26.81 -2.37
C LEU A 604 22.68 -26.69 -2.18
N ILE A 605 23.11 -26.65 -0.91
CA ILE A 605 24.52 -26.46 -0.55
C ILE A 605 25.36 -27.64 -0.97
N GLU A 606 24.91 -28.88 -0.76
CA GLU A 606 25.67 -30.11 -1.20
C GLU A 606 25.79 -30.18 -2.74
N TYR A 607 24.83 -29.62 -3.47
CA TYR A 607 24.96 -29.47 -4.91
C TYR A 607 26.10 -28.52 -5.29
N PHE A 608 26.11 -27.29 -4.75
CA PHE A 608 27.11 -26.27 -5.10
C PHE A 608 28.48 -26.52 -4.48
N LYS A 609 28.60 -27.28 -3.42
CA LYS A 609 29.86 -27.66 -2.80
C LYS A 609 30.81 -28.39 -3.78
N ASN A 610 30.24 -29.13 -4.72
CA ASN A 610 30.98 -29.85 -5.73
C ASN A 610 30.84 -29.22 -7.14
N TYR A 611 30.39 -27.97 -7.22
CA TYR A 611 30.21 -27.30 -8.51
C TYR A 611 31.48 -26.57 -8.94
N ASP A 612 31.86 -26.71 -10.22
CA ASP A 612 33.15 -26.22 -10.72
C ASP A 612 33.29 -24.70 -10.76
N GLU A 613 32.15 -23.97 -10.85
CA GLU A 613 32.16 -22.50 -10.92
C GLU A 613 32.14 -21.90 -9.52
N PRO A 614 32.96 -20.86 -9.24
CA PRO A 614 32.88 -20.12 -7.98
C PRO A 614 31.48 -19.58 -7.75
N THR A 615 30.86 -20.03 -6.67
CA THR A 615 29.46 -19.71 -6.30
C THR A 615 29.40 -19.25 -4.86
N ILE A 616 28.70 -18.15 -4.62
CA ILE A 616 28.38 -17.66 -3.29
C ILE A 616 26.86 -17.62 -3.09
N ILE A 617 26.40 -18.08 -1.93
CA ILE A 617 24.99 -18.16 -1.55
C ILE A 617 24.77 -17.36 -0.29
N CYS A 618 23.86 -16.39 -0.32
CA CYS A 618 23.38 -15.66 0.84
C CYS A 618 21.90 -15.99 1.06
N MET A 619 21.57 -16.51 2.25
CA MET A 619 20.18 -16.82 2.60
C MET A 619 19.82 -16.18 3.93
N TRP A 620 18.59 -15.70 4.04
CA TRP A 620 18.03 -15.11 5.28
C TRP A 620 16.51 -15.24 5.31
N GLY A 621 15.92 -15.20 6.52
CA GLY A 621 14.48 -15.12 6.69
C GLY A 621 13.99 -13.68 6.51
N ASP A 622 12.84 -13.50 5.87
CA ASP A 622 12.24 -12.18 5.69
C ASP A 622 11.60 -11.63 6.98
N HIS A 623 10.98 -12.48 7.75
CA HIS A 623 10.38 -12.20 9.07
C HIS A 623 9.97 -13.51 9.77
N TYR A 624 9.69 -13.41 11.09
CA TYR A 624 8.98 -14.47 11.77
C TYR A 624 7.51 -14.51 11.36
N PRO A 625 6.87 -15.68 11.30
CA PRO A 625 5.43 -15.79 11.13
C PRO A 625 4.68 -15.29 12.37
N THR A 626 3.39 -15.03 12.23
CA THR A 626 2.53 -14.80 13.40
C THR A 626 2.20 -16.13 14.05
N MET A 627 2.62 -16.31 15.29
CA MET A 627 2.30 -17.47 16.12
C MET A 627 1.29 -17.13 17.21
N PRO A 628 0.61 -18.13 17.80
CA PRO A 628 -0.29 -17.91 18.92
C PRO A 628 0.41 -17.26 20.12
N ASP A 629 -0.24 -16.32 20.77
CA ASP A 629 0.29 -15.61 21.94
C ASP A 629 0.67 -16.56 23.09
N ASP A 630 -0.05 -17.67 23.25
CA ASP A 630 0.23 -18.67 24.29
C ASP A 630 1.56 -19.41 24.04
N PHE A 631 1.96 -19.59 22.79
CA PHE A 631 3.29 -20.10 22.46
C PHE A 631 4.39 -19.10 22.86
N TYR A 632 4.25 -17.81 22.54
CA TYR A 632 5.22 -16.80 22.98
C TYR A 632 5.32 -16.70 24.51
N ARG A 633 4.19 -16.81 25.24
CA ARG A 633 4.20 -16.85 26.70
C ARG A 633 4.93 -18.07 27.23
N TYR A 634 4.80 -19.20 26.56
CA TYR A 634 5.49 -20.43 26.95
C TYR A 634 7.00 -20.30 26.78
N ILE A 635 7.48 -19.84 25.61
CA ILE A 635 8.92 -19.80 25.28
C ILE A 635 9.66 -18.58 25.83
N ALA A 636 8.99 -17.43 26.00
CA ALA A 636 9.62 -16.14 26.36
C ALA A 636 9.06 -15.49 27.63
N GLY A 637 7.97 -16.01 28.20
CA GLY A 637 7.33 -15.55 29.42
C GLY A 637 6.23 -14.50 29.26
N ASP A 638 6.07 -13.86 28.08
CA ASP A 638 4.98 -12.94 27.75
C ASP A 638 4.80 -12.85 26.22
N SER A 639 3.75 -12.16 25.77
CA SER A 639 3.59 -11.85 24.35
C SER A 639 4.70 -10.90 23.85
N VAL A 640 5.12 -11.04 22.59
CA VAL A 640 6.27 -10.31 22.01
C VAL A 640 6.19 -8.78 22.23
N ASN A 641 4.98 -8.20 22.19
CA ASN A 641 4.80 -6.76 22.39
C ASN A 641 5.17 -6.27 23.79
N ASN A 642 5.07 -7.13 24.81
CA ASN A 642 5.31 -6.81 26.21
C ASN A 642 6.74 -7.14 26.67
N LEU A 643 7.50 -7.86 25.86
CA LEU A 643 8.88 -8.22 26.20
C LEU A 643 9.80 -6.99 26.31
N PRO A 644 10.79 -7.01 27.18
CA PRO A 644 11.86 -6.02 27.18
C PRO A 644 12.60 -6.02 25.83
N LEU A 645 13.30 -4.91 25.53
CA LEU A 645 13.84 -4.64 24.19
C LEU A 645 14.77 -5.75 23.69
N ASP A 646 15.70 -6.21 24.54
CA ASP A 646 16.66 -7.26 24.23
C ASP A 646 15.99 -8.58 23.81
N LYS A 647 14.98 -9.01 24.55
CA LYS A 647 14.19 -10.19 24.22
C LYS A 647 13.30 -9.98 23.00
N LYS A 648 12.68 -8.79 22.89
CA LYS A 648 11.84 -8.45 21.74
C LYS A 648 12.63 -8.47 20.43
N GLN A 649 13.84 -7.91 20.43
CA GLN A 649 14.69 -7.86 19.25
C GLN A 649 15.03 -9.26 18.70
N LYS A 650 15.11 -10.27 19.54
CA LYS A 650 15.33 -11.65 19.11
C LYS A 650 14.21 -12.19 18.22
N PHE A 651 12.94 -11.82 18.48
CA PHE A 651 11.80 -12.18 17.62
C PHE A 651 11.66 -11.28 16.37
N TYR A 652 12.54 -10.28 16.26
CA TYR A 652 12.73 -9.46 15.05
C TYR A 652 14.13 -9.70 14.46
N SER A 653 14.71 -10.89 14.66
CA SER A 653 16.03 -11.27 14.17
C SER A 653 15.96 -12.67 13.57
N THR A 654 15.85 -12.74 12.24
CA THR A 654 15.77 -14.00 11.49
C THR A 654 17.15 -14.59 11.28
N PRO A 655 17.32 -15.92 11.14
CA PRO A 655 18.60 -16.52 10.80
C PRO A 655 19.08 -16.04 9.44
N PHE A 656 20.40 -15.96 9.28
CA PHE A 656 21.05 -15.75 7.98
C PHE A 656 22.35 -16.51 7.88
N PHE A 657 22.80 -16.78 6.64
CA PHE A 657 24.16 -17.20 6.35
C PHE A 657 24.63 -16.67 5.00
N ILE A 658 25.97 -16.55 4.84
CA ILE A 658 26.65 -16.39 3.56
C ILE A 658 27.66 -17.53 3.48
N TRP A 659 27.52 -18.35 2.46
CA TRP A 659 28.36 -19.50 2.20
C TRP A 659 28.95 -19.45 0.80
N ALA A 660 30.19 -19.90 0.61
CA ALA A 660 30.79 -20.01 -0.71
C ALA A 660 31.43 -21.39 -0.92
N ASN A 661 31.51 -21.84 -2.18
CA ASN A 661 32.32 -23.03 -2.52
C ASN A 661 33.80 -22.70 -2.79
N TYR A 662 34.22 -21.52 -2.31
CA TYR A 662 35.60 -21.06 -2.30
C TYR A 662 35.91 -20.42 -0.94
N ASP A 663 37.19 -20.18 -0.68
CA ASP A 663 37.66 -19.70 0.62
C ASP A 663 37.15 -18.28 0.94
N ILE A 664 36.39 -18.12 2.01
CA ILE A 664 35.91 -16.86 2.57
C ILE A 664 36.13 -16.85 4.09
N PRO A 665 36.17 -15.67 4.74
CA PRO A 665 36.20 -15.58 6.20
C PRO A 665 35.04 -16.33 6.86
N GLU A 666 35.31 -16.94 8.02
CA GLU A 666 34.34 -17.71 8.79
C GLU A 666 33.93 -16.95 10.06
N ALA A 667 32.64 -16.89 10.37
CA ALA A 667 32.14 -16.32 11.59
C ALA A 667 30.78 -16.93 11.98
N GLU A 668 30.61 -17.21 13.28
CA GLU A 668 29.35 -17.67 13.86
C GLU A 668 28.78 -16.63 14.82
N ASN A 669 27.47 -16.67 15.06
CA ASN A 669 26.76 -15.76 15.97
C ASN A 669 26.85 -14.27 15.61
N VAL A 670 26.99 -13.96 14.35
CA VAL A 670 26.99 -12.58 13.86
C VAL A 670 25.60 -11.99 14.00
N VAL A 671 25.49 -10.78 14.60
CA VAL A 671 24.24 -10.03 14.63
C VAL A 671 24.36 -8.84 13.70
N THR A 672 23.48 -8.75 12.72
CA THR A 672 23.43 -7.68 11.73
C THR A 672 21.99 -7.23 11.47
N SER A 673 21.77 -6.38 10.48
CA SER A 673 20.43 -6.05 9.99
C SER A 673 20.39 -6.08 8.46
N THR A 674 19.18 -6.26 7.90
CA THR A 674 18.99 -6.54 6.48
C THR A 674 19.60 -5.50 5.55
N ASN A 675 19.59 -4.22 5.95
CA ASN A 675 20.18 -3.13 5.18
C ASN A 675 21.72 -3.22 5.02
N TYR A 676 22.42 -4.01 5.85
CA TYR A 676 23.87 -4.24 5.73
C TYR A 676 24.20 -5.52 4.96
N LEU A 677 23.28 -6.48 4.90
CA LEU A 677 23.57 -7.85 4.46
C LEU A 677 24.06 -7.91 3.00
N SER A 678 23.52 -7.07 2.10
CA SER A 678 24.02 -7.00 0.71
C SER A 678 25.44 -6.41 0.60
N THR A 679 25.80 -5.49 1.49
CA THR A 679 27.16 -4.95 1.58
C THR A 679 28.15 -6.00 2.09
N MET A 680 27.77 -6.77 3.14
CA MET A 680 28.55 -7.90 3.65
C MET A 680 28.78 -8.95 2.55
N LEU A 681 27.75 -9.27 1.75
CA LEU A 681 27.86 -10.16 0.63
C LEU A 681 28.83 -9.64 -0.44
N LEU A 682 28.70 -8.39 -0.86
CA LEU A 682 29.58 -7.77 -1.87
C LEU A 682 31.04 -7.79 -1.42
N GLU A 683 31.31 -7.55 -0.16
CA GLU A 683 32.67 -7.60 0.40
C GLU A 683 33.35 -8.94 0.15
N LEU A 684 32.59 -10.06 0.24
CA LEU A 684 33.09 -11.44 0.07
C LEU A 684 33.22 -11.85 -1.42
N THR A 685 32.80 -11.00 -2.35
CA THR A 685 32.85 -11.30 -3.79
C THR A 685 34.11 -10.76 -4.48
N GLY A 686 34.91 -9.93 -3.85
CA GLY A 686 36.02 -9.22 -4.50
C GLY A 686 35.59 -8.27 -5.64
N LEU A 687 34.30 -7.96 -5.74
CA LEU A 687 33.75 -7.01 -6.72
C LEU A 687 33.87 -5.57 -6.22
N ASP A 688 33.80 -4.62 -7.14
CA ASP A 688 33.80 -3.21 -6.76
C ASP A 688 32.54 -2.84 -5.96
N MET A 689 32.73 -2.01 -4.96
CA MET A 689 31.68 -1.49 -4.08
C MET A 689 31.46 0.00 -4.31
N THR A 690 30.24 0.47 -4.21
CA THR A 690 29.89 1.90 -4.29
C THR A 690 30.37 2.64 -3.04
N HIS A 691 30.49 3.98 -3.11
CA HIS A 691 30.76 4.78 -1.91
C HIS A 691 29.70 4.58 -0.83
N TYR A 692 28.44 4.32 -1.22
CA TYR A 692 27.36 4.01 -0.29
C TYR A 692 27.57 2.67 0.43
N ASN A 693 28.08 1.65 -0.24
CA ASN A 693 28.41 0.39 0.43
C ASN A 693 29.53 0.59 1.46
N TYR A 694 30.56 1.36 1.16
CA TYR A 694 31.61 1.69 2.12
C TYR A 694 31.08 2.50 3.31
N TYR A 695 30.18 3.45 3.08
CA TYR A 695 29.47 4.16 4.14
C TYR A 695 28.66 3.19 5.03
N LEU A 696 27.93 2.26 4.44
CA LEU A 696 27.16 1.25 5.19
C LEU A 696 28.07 0.35 6.04
N LYS A 697 29.26 0.01 5.55
CA LYS A 697 30.26 -0.76 6.29
C LYS A 697 30.76 0.01 7.51
N ASP A 698 31.03 1.30 7.36
CA ASP A 698 31.45 2.16 8.48
C ASP A 698 30.31 2.34 9.48
N LEU A 699 29.10 2.56 9.01
CA LEU A 699 27.90 2.65 9.86
C LEU A 699 27.67 1.34 10.64
N GLN A 700 27.86 0.19 10.01
CA GLN A 700 27.73 -1.12 10.67
C GLN A 700 28.78 -1.31 11.79
N ALA A 701 29.96 -0.73 11.67
CA ALA A 701 30.98 -0.80 12.73
C ALA A 701 30.56 -0.02 14.00
N GLU A 702 29.74 1.03 13.85
CA GLU A 702 29.21 1.83 14.97
C GLU A 702 27.82 1.33 15.43
N ILE A 703 26.98 0.90 14.48
CA ILE A 703 25.62 0.41 14.70
C ILE A 703 25.47 -0.96 14.01
N PRO A 704 25.96 -2.05 14.65
CA PRO A 704 26.00 -3.39 14.04
C PRO A 704 24.68 -3.91 13.49
N ALA A 705 23.55 -3.54 14.12
CA ALA A 705 22.23 -3.90 13.65
C ALA A 705 21.19 -2.86 14.09
N LEU A 706 20.17 -2.64 13.27
CA LEU A 706 19.14 -1.65 13.55
C LEU A 706 17.76 -2.08 13.00
N ASN A 707 16.71 -1.63 13.69
CA ASN A 707 15.34 -1.64 13.18
C ASN A 707 14.52 -0.47 13.78
N HIS A 708 13.24 -0.47 13.62
CA HIS A 708 12.37 0.62 14.09
C HIS A 708 12.23 0.72 15.63
N PHE A 709 12.53 -0.33 16.39
CA PHE A 709 12.48 -0.28 17.86
C PHE A 709 13.75 0.30 18.47
N GLY A 710 14.89 0.09 17.81
CA GLY A 710 16.18 0.48 18.33
C GLY A 710 17.33 -0.13 17.53
N TYR A 711 18.48 -0.24 18.17
CA TYR A 711 19.69 -0.72 17.55
C TYR A 711 20.52 -1.56 18.53
N LEU A 712 21.39 -2.38 17.99
CA LEU A 712 22.50 -2.99 18.70
C LEU A 712 23.68 -2.01 18.64
N GLY A 713 24.20 -1.59 19.80
CA GLY A 713 25.37 -0.73 19.88
C GLY A 713 26.68 -1.53 19.76
N LYS A 714 27.80 -0.86 19.50
CA LYS A 714 29.13 -1.47 19.54
C LYS A 714 29.57 -1.97 20.93
N ASP A 715 28.83 -1.59 21.96
CA ASP A 715 28.94 -2.13 23.32
C ASP A 715 28.34 -3.53 23.49
N GLY A 716 27.64 -4.02 22.45
CA GLY A 716 26.95 -5.31 22.45
C GLY A 716 25.58 -5.29 23.14
N GLU A 717 25.05 -4.09 23.49
CA GLU A 717 23.79 -3.93 24.19
C GLU A 717 22.72 -3.35 23.23
N TYR A 718 21.46 -3.70 23.48
CA TYR A 718 20.33 -3.16 22.72
C TYR A 718 19.83 -1.84 23.30
N HIS A 719 19.78 -0.81 22.46
CA HIS A 719 19.34 0.53 22.83
C HIS A 719 18.07 0.92 22.08
N THR A 720 17.19 1.68 22.73
CA THR A 720 16.09 2.36 22.01
C THR A 720 16.61 3.62 21.33
N TRP A 721 15.98 4.06 20.25
CA TRP A 721 16.35 5.33 19.61
C TRP A 721 16.23 6.54 20.55
N ALA A 722 15.32 6.50 21.52
CA ALA A 722 15.16 7.57 22.51
C ALA A 722 16.30 7.63 23.53
N SER A 723 17.07 6.56 23.72
CA SER A 723 18.21 6.46 24.65
C SER A 723 19.57 6.54 23.96
N GLY A 724 19.62 6.71 22.64
CA GLY A 724 20.86 6.83 21.86
C GLY A 724 21.70 8.03 22.29
N ASP A 725 23.02 7.88 22.26
CA ASP A 725 23.92 8.99 22.46
C ASP A 725 23.96 9.93 21.23
N ALA A 726 24.51 11.12 21.39
CA ALA A 726 24.51 12.14 20.34
C ALA A 726 25.26 11.73 19.06
N THR A 727 26.30 10.91 19.18
CA THR A 727 27.10 10.42 18.05
C THR A 727 26.26 9.43 17.23
N THR A 728 25.72 8.40 17.86
CA THR A 728 24.87 7.37 17.24
C THR A 728 23.64 8.01 16.56
N LEU A 729 22.97 8.95 17.25
CA LEU A 729 21.82 9.66 16.67
C LEU A 729 22.19 10.55 15.49
N ASN A 730 23.41 11.11 15.46
CA ASN A 730 23.89 11.88 14.32
C ASN A 730 24.20 10.95 13.13
N GLU A 731 24.80 9.80 13.34
CA GLU A 731 25.06 8.80 12.28
C GLU A 731 23.77 8.25 11.69
N GLU A 732 22.79 7.93 12.56
CA GLU A 732 21.46 7.58 12.14
C GLU A 732 20.82 8.67 11.25
N TRP A 733 20.89 9.93 11.69
CA TRP A 733 20.34 11.05 10.93
C TRP A 733 21.06 11.24 9.58
N GLN A 734 22.39 11.08 9.50
CA GLN A 734 23.13 11.09 8.25
C GLN A 734 22.67 9.99 7.29
N TYR A 735 22.51 8.78 7.81
CA TYR A 735 21.98 7.64 7.07
C TYR A 735 20.57 7.92 6.54
N GLU A 736 19.68 8.46 7.36
CA GLU A 736 18.34 8.86 6.93
C GLU A 736 18.36 9.95 5.83
N CYS A 737 19.29 10.88 5.89
CA CYS A 737 19.48 11.91 4.86
C CYS A 737 19.93 11.31 3.52
N LEU A 738 20.86 10.36 3.53
CA LEU A 738 21.32 9.65 2.34
C LEU A 738 20.20 8.81 1.72
N GLN A 739 19.46 8.03 2.52
CA GLN A 739 18.29 7.28 2.05
C GLN A 739 17.20 8.16 1.44
N TYR A 740 16.91 9.30 2.08
CA TYR A 740 15.92 10.23 1.54
C TYR A 740 16.39 10.82 0.19
N ASN A 741 17.68 11.12 0.06
CA ASN A 741 18.26 11.61 -1.20
C ASN A 741 18.15 10.55 -2.30
N GLU A 742 18.45 9.30 -2.01
CA GLU A 742 18.37 8.20 -2.96
C GLU A 742 16.92 7.97 -3.41
N LEU A 743 16.00 7.81 -2.45
CA LEU A 743 14.62 7.38 -2.71
C LEU A 743 13.71 8.51 -3.24
N ALA A 744 13.92 9.77 -2.80
CA ALA A 744 12.98 10.87 -3.05
C ALA A 744 13.49 11.96 -4.01
N GLU A 745 14.80 12.19 -4.08
CA GLU A 745 15.39 13.33 -4.82
C GLU A 745 15.78 12.98 -6.26
N GLN A 746 14.79 12.70 -7.11
CA GLN A 746 15.03 12.27 -8.50
C GLN A 746 16.02 13.15 -9.29
N ARG A 747 15.94 14.49 -9.16
CA ARG A 747 16.78 15.44 -9.94
C ARG A 747 18.05 15.86 -9.24
N LYS A 748 18.13 15.68 -7.93
CA LYS A 748 19.24 16.13 -7.08
C LYS A 748 19.86 14.97 -6.31
N ARG A 749 19.59 13.76 -6.77
CA ARG A 749 20.16 12.53 -6.24
C ARG A 749 21.66 12.51 -6.48
N LEU A 750 22.43 12.09 -5.50
CA LEU A 750 23.88 11.98 -5.54
C LEU A 750 24.31 10.69 -6.25
N ASN A 751 24.06 10.63 -7.57
CA ASN A 751 24.25 9.42 -8.37
C ASN A 751 25.66 8.81 -8.23
N TRP A 752 26.68 9.65 -8.17
CA TRP A 752 28.08 9.24 -8.02
C TRP A 752 28.36 8.48 -6.72
N PHE A 753 27.54 8.71 -5.69
CA PHE A 753 27.68 8.06 -4.38
C PHE A 753 27.05 6.67 -4.34
N PHE A 754 25.96 6.49 -5.10
CA PHE A 754 25.17 5.25 -5.11
C PHE A 754 25.46 4.32 -6.30
N SER A 755 26.32 4.70 -7.24
CA SER A 755 26.59 3.94 -8.46
C SER A 755 28.06 3.91 -8.81
N LEU A 756 28.53 2.81 -9.38
CA LEU A 756 29.87 2.68 -9.96
C LEU A 756 30.00 3.41 -11.31
N ASP A 757 28.91 3.61 -12.03
CA ASP A 757 28.90 4.14 -13.40
C ASP A 757 28.91 5.67 -13.49
N SER A 758 28.67 6.37 -12.41
CA SER A 758 28.56 7.82 -12.39
C SER A 758 29.88 8.47 -11.97
N LYS A 759 30.77 8.71 -12.95
CA LYS A 759 31.95 9.58 -12.77
C LYS A 759 31.62 11.04 -13.05
#